data_ebd812a0acb77d634757db461fb0b39a
#
_entry.id   ebd812a0acb77d634757db461fb0b39a
#
_cell.length_a   1.000
_cell.length_b   1.000
_cell.length_c   1.000
_cell.angle_alpha   90.00
_cell.angle_beta   90.00
_cell.angle_gamma   90.00
#
_symmetry.space_group_name_H-M   'P 1'
#
loop_
_entity.id
_entity.type
_entity.pdbx_description
1 polymer ?
#
loop_
_entity_poly.entity_id
_entity_poly.type
_entity_poly.pdbx_seq_one_letter_code
_entity_poly.pdbx_strand_id
1 'polypeptide(L)'
;MQIMTRAEAKEYVKRQEPTFLQRAKERGYICPFCGNGKGSDGDGIVRDTKDRERTHYKCFVCGVHPDIIDLIGEYYGLSDDKAKFEKAYDYYGVIIEDEKKPQNGTKKPETKKNTQETIKVAEKANASSQEYVEKEEPEVDCTDFFLEAKKNNNYEYLKRRGINESVQDYFEIGYVEAWISPKAVETTIKKGGDPSNLPRTPRCIIPTSKTSYLARDTRAELTEDEKKYSKSKYGRQHLFNINNLYRMSVVFVTEGEIDAMSICECGSCGIGLGSCSNWKQFVDHARTRKEKYKDKPVYYYLMLDNDDKGKETQDLLLDALQKMGESVKIASYPLKYNDPNEMLVKDPKGFKRLIDRLKGRVNGDGGGNAGAMLDYFRTIEQQPEGYETTTGFKILDDKLSGGLHAGLIVLGAVSSLGKTTFTLQLADQIAAAGNDVLFFSMEMSKYELMAKSISRYTYNIAGREKNANNNQYVARDTLQVLNNKRYKNYSSREKEVIADAIDRYSQAAGNIYIYEGRIGDHRLTTDDISQAVDTHYRKTGKQPVVIVDYLQIIAPIDVHMTDKQATDANVFELKEISRNFDIPVIAISSFNRENYKEPVSMSSFKESGAVEYSSDILFGLQYKGMDYDPQEKDQDRSKRIRGLMQTNYQKKKDKEPIEIELKCLKNRNGYQFTIPFYMVPAFNYFEEVQEKDGFVHYPGSTPFDKLKKDVPMV
;
A
#
# COMPACT_ATOMS: atom_id res chain seq x y z
N MET A 1 6.90 21.03 -32.43
CA MET A 1 5.88 21.65 -31.57
C MET A 1 5.31 22.83 -32.33
N GLN A 2 4.01 22.93 -32.46
CA GLN A 2 3.35 24.01 -33.22
C GLN A 2 2.68 24.97 -32.23
N ILE A 3 2.96 26.27 -32.35
CA ILE A 3 2.34 27.29 -31.50
C ILE A 3 1.06 27.75 -32.20
N MET A 4 -0.07 27.68 -31.51
CA MET A 4 -1.40 27.96 -32.05
C MET A 4 -2.29 28.66 -31.02
N THR A 5 -3.29 29.39 -31.49
CA THR A 5 -4.38 29.84 -30.61
C THR A 5 -5.19 28.64 -30.14
N ARG A 6 -5.90 28.77 -29.03
CA ARG A 6 -6.73 27.69 -28.46
C ARG A 6 -7.78 27.14 -29.45
N ALA A 7 -8.34 27.99 -30.29
CA ALA A 7 -9.29 27.60 -31.32
C ALA A 7 -8.64 26.77 -32.43
N GLU A 8 -7.51 27.22 -32.96
CA GLU A 8 -6.74 26.52 -33.98
C GLU A 8 -6.19 25.18 -33.46
N ALA A 9 -5.72 25.15 -32.23
CA ALA A 9 -5.22 23.95 -31.58
C ALA A 9 -6.32 22.87 -31.48
N LYS A 10 -7.55 23.27 -31.13
CA LYS A 10 -8.72 22.36 -31.04
C LYS A 10 -9.04 21.74 -32.40
N GLU A 11 -9.09 22.58 -33.46
CA GLU A 11 -9.35 22.10 -34.83
C GLU A 11 -8.20 21.23 -35.38
N TYR A 12 -6.96 21.61 -35.10
CA TYR A 12 -5.80 20.82 -35.48
C TYR A 12 -5.82 19.43 -34.88
N VAL A 13 -6.04 19.31 -33.53
CA VAL A 13 -6.06 18.03 -32.84
C VAL A 13 -7.20 17.14 -33.34
N LYS A 14 -8.40 17.67 -33.57
CA LYS A 14 -9.55 16.90 -34.06
C LYS A 14 -9.32 16.21 -35.41
N ARG A 15 -8.39 16.70 -36.20
CA ARG A 15 -8.04 16.14 -37.52
C ARG A 15 -6.94 15.09 -37.46
N GLN A 16 -6.29 14.90 -36.31
CA GLN A 16 -5.20 13.95 -36.17
C GLN A 16 -5.69 12.48 -36.17
N GLU A 17 -4.77 11.55 -36.39
CA GLU A 17 -5.03 10.10 -36.24
C GLU A 17 -4.78 9.68 -34.78
N PRO A 18 -5.58 8.76 -34.19
CA PRO A 18 -5.44 8.31 -32.81
C PRO A 18 -4.27 7.32 -32.68
N THR A 19 -3.06 7.77 -32.92
CA THR A 19 -1.84 6.95 -32.93
C THR A 19 -1.46 6.37 -31.56
N PHE A 20 -2.11 6.84 -30.48
CA PHE A 20 -2.02 6.26 -29.14
C PHE A 20 -2.82 4.96 -29.00
N LEU A 21 -3.78 4.67 -29.89
CA LEU A 21 -4.52 3.42 -29.89
C LEU A 21 -3.79 2.35 -30.73
N GLN A 22 -3.87 1.10 -30.28
CA GLN A 22 -3.38 -0.03 -31.07
C GLN A 22 -4.20 -0.23 -32.34
N ARG A 23 -3.54 -0.56 -33.45
CA ARG A 23 -4.20 -0.91 -34.70
C ARG A 23 -4.99 -2.21 -34.54
N ALA A 24 -6.23 -2.24 -35.03
CA ALA A 24 -7.00 -3.47 -35.18
C ALA A 24 -6.42 -4.31 -36.34
N LYS A 25 -6.70 -5.60 -36.33
CA LYS A 25 -6.09 -6.55 -37.27
C LYS A 25 -6.50 -6.31 -38.72
N GLU A 26 -7.76 -5.95 -38.96
CA GLU A 26 -8.29 -5.74 -40.31
C GLU A 26 -8.39 -4.25 -40.64
N ARG A 27 -9.09 -3.45 -39.83
CA ARG A 27 -9.32 -2.05 -40.14
C ARG A 27 -9.54 -1.20 -38.90
N GLY A 28 -8.91 -0.01 -38.87
CA GLY A 28 -9.07 0.96 -37.78
C GLY A 28 -8.20 0.69 -36.58
N TYR A 29 -8.70 1.01 -35.40
CA TYR A 29 -8.01 0.91 -34.12
C TYR A 29 -8.83 0.08 -33.14
N ILE A 30 -8.20 -0.54 -32.13
CA ILE A 30 -8.93 -1.20 -31.06
C ILE A 30 -9.78 -0.16 -30.33
N CYS A 31 -11.07 -0.45 -30.22
CA CYS A 31 -12.01 0.48 -29.58
C CYS A 31 -11.74 0.56 -28.06
N PRO A 32 -11.41 1.72 -27.47
CA PRO A 32 -11.13 1.82 -26.05
C PRO A 32 -12.36 1.62 -25.17
N PHE A 33 -13.58 1.83 -25.71
CA PHE A 33 -14.82 1.67 -24.97
C PHE A 33 -15.29 0.22 -24.81
N CYS A 34 -15.05 -0.65 -25.79
CA CYS A 34 -15.55 -2.03 -25.76
C CYS A 34 -14.52 -3.09 -26.14
N GLY A 35 -13.28 -2.69 -26.45
CA GLY A 35 -12.21 -3.62 -26.85
C GLY A 35 -12.36 -4.26 -28.22
N ASN A 36 -13.36 -3.86 -29.04
CA ASN A 36 -13.54 -4.37 -30.39
C ASN A 36 -12.28 -4.15 -31.25
N GLY A 37 -11.92 -5.13 -32.05
CA GLY A 37 -10.69 -5.14 -32.84
C GLY A 37 -9.51 -5.89 -32.21
N LYS A 38 -9.66 -6.45 -30.99
CA LYS A 38 -8.66 -7.32 -30.34
C LYS A 38 -8.67 -8.76 -30.87
N GLY A 39 -9.81 -9.21 -31.41
CA GLY A 39 -10.00 -10.60 -31.91
C GLY A 39 -9.49 -10.84 -33.31
N SER A 40 -9.72 -12.08 -33.81
CA SER A 40 -9.37 -12.48 -35.16
C SER A 40 -10.28 -11.88 -36.22
N ASP A 41 -11.48 -11.47 -35.85
CA ASP A 41 -12.54 -11.03 -36.74
C ASP A 41 -13.05 -9.66 -36.33
N GLY A 42 -12.79 -8.65 -37.11
CA GLY A 42 -13.53 -7.42 -37.01
C GLY A 42 -12.73 -6.11 -37.18
N ASP A 43 -13.41 -5.18 -37.80
CA ASP A 43 -13.06 -3.78 -37.83
C ASP A 43 -13.11 -3.23 -36.40
N GLY A 44 -12.07 -2.53 -35.98
CA GLY A 44 -12.07 -1.80 -34.72
C GLY A 44 -12.93 -0.52 -34.78
N ILE A 45 -12.55 0.50 -34.04
CA ILE A 45 -13.13 1.83 -34.20
C ILE A 45 -12.47 2.49 -35.42
N VAL A 46 -13.26 3.02 -36.32
CA VAL A 46 -12.80 3.61 -37.60
C VAL A 46 -13.28 5.05 -37.74
N ARG A 47 -12.54 5.88 -38.49
CA ARG A 47 -12.96 7.24 -38.79
C ARG A 47 -14.31 7.20 -39.56
N ASP A 48 -15.31 7.97 -39.11
CA ASP A 48 -16.62 8.01 -39.76
C ASP A 48 -16.53 8.75 -41.09
N THR A 49 -16.74 8.02 -42.18
CA THR A 49 -16.71 8.59 -43.54
C THR A 49 -17.97 9.39 -43.90
N LYS A 50 -19.03 9.28 -43.06
CA LYS A 50 -20.29 10.04 -43.23
C LYS A 50 -20.24 11.39 -42.49
N ASP A 51 -19.29 11.57 -41.56
CA ASP A 51 -19.01 12.86 -40.95
C ASP A 51 -18.38 13.80 -41.98
N ARG A 52 -19.05 14.92 -42.29
CA ARG A 52 -18.58 15.90 -43.29
C ARG A 52 -17.21 16.50 -42.93
N GLU A 53 -16.95 16.67 -41.64
CA GLU A 53 -15.69 17.24 -41.15
C GLU A 53 -14.62 16.17 -40.91
N ARG A 54 -15.00 14.89 -40.94
CA ARG A 54 -14.13 13.73 -40.68
C ARG A 54 -13.37 13.83 -39.35
N THR A 55 -14.02 14.36 -38.32
CA THR A 55 -13.44 14.57 -36.99
C THR A 55 -13.80 13.48 -36.02
N HIS A 56 -14.84 12.68 -36.31
CA HIS A 56 -15.35 11.62 -35.44
C HIS A 56 -14.98 10.24 -35.90
N TYR A 57 -14.97 9.31 -34.94
CA TYR A 57 -14.74 7.89 -35.10
C TYR A 57 -15.99 7.12 -34.75
N LYS A 58 -16.19 5.94 -35.36
CA LYS A 58 -17.35 5.09 -35.12
C LYS A 58 -16.94 3.67 -34.84
N CYS A 59 -17.46 3.11 -33.74
CA CYS A 59 -17.40 1.68 -33.47
C CYS A 59 -18.76 1.03 -33.81
N PHE A 60 -18.73 0.05 -34.70
CA PHE A 60 -19.97 -0.63 -35.14
C PHE A 60 -20.50 -1.64 -34.12
N VAL A 61 -19.72 -2.02 -33.10
CA VAL A 61 -20.11 -2.98 -32.07
C VAL A 61 -20.80 -2.27 -30.90
N CYS A 62 -20.17 -1.27 -30.29
CA CYS A 62 -20.78 -0.55 -29.15
C CYS A 62 -21.54 0.72 -29.56
N GLY A 63 -21.49 1.13 -30.84
CA GLY A 63 -22.26 2.23 -31.36
C GLY A 63 -21.74 3.63 -31.00
N VAL A 64 -20.63 3.76 -30.25
CA VAL A 64 -20.06 5.05 -29.85
C VAL A 64 -19.57 5.85 -31.08
N HIS A 65 -19.67 7.17 -30.96
CA HIS A 65 -19.28 8.11 -32.03
C HIS A 65 -18.43 9.26 -31.47
N PRO A 66 -17.26 8.97 -30.85
CA PRO A 66 -16.38 9.95 -30.22
C PRO A 66 -15.55 10.74 -31.21
N ASP A 67 -15.16 11.96 -30.83
CA ASP A 67 -14.03 12.64 -31.47
C ASP A 67 -12.69 12.19 -30.84
N ILE A 68 -11.57 12.73 -31.31
CA ILE A 68 -10.25 12.33 -30.84
C ILE A 68 -9.99 12.74 -29.38
N ILE A 69 -10.65 13.81 -28.89
CA ILE A 69 -10.55 14.27 -27.51
C ILE A 69 -11.24 13.28 -26.58
N ASP A 70 -12.39 12.75 -27.00
CA ASP A 70 -13.11 11.72 -26.24
C ASP A 70 -12.33 10.40 -26.22
N LEU A 71 -11.69 10.02 -27.35
CA LEU A 71 -10.81 8.87 -27.42
C LEU A 71 -9.62 8.97 -26.49
N ILE A 72 -9.02 10.16 -26.35
CA ILE A 72 -7.96 10.43 -25.39
C ILE A 72 -8.49 10.33 -23.96
N GLY A 73 -9.66 10.92 -23.70
CA GLY A 73 -10.31 10.83 -22.39
C GLY A 73 -10.49 9.40 -21.93
N GLU A 74 -11.06 8.55 -22.77
CA GLU A 74 -11.29 7.13 -22.45
C GLU A 74 -9.97 6.36 -22.31
N TYR A 75 -9.04 6.53 -23.23
CA TYR A 75 -7.77 5.81 -23.22
C TYR A 75 -6.89 6.13 -22.01
N TYR A 76 -6.87 7.38 -21.55
CA TYR A 76 -6.10 7.83 -20.37
C TYR A 76 -6.91 7.94 -19.09
N GLY A 77 -8.21 7.56 -19.08
CA GLY A 77 -9.07 7.60 -17.91
C GLY A 77 -9.40 9.02 -17.42
N LEU A 78 -9.50 10.01 -18.33
CA LEU A 78 -9.75 11.40 -18.01
C LEU A 78 -11.24 11.73 -18.14
N SER A 79 -11.87 12.22 -17.07
CA SER A 79 -13.29 12.61 -17.06
C SER A 79 -13.52 14.11 -17.26
N ASP A 80 -12.55 14.95 -16.93
CA ASP A 80 -12.62 16.41 -17.07
C ASP A 80 -12.23 16.86 -18.47
N ASP A 81 -13.06 17.68 -19.12
CA ASP A 81 -12.84 18.14 -20.48
C ASP A 81 -11.57 18.97 -20.62
N LYS A 82 -11.21 19.77 -19.62
CA LYS A 82 -9.99 20.56 -19.64
C LYS A 82 -8.77 19.63 -19.65
N ALA A 83 -8.75 18.60 -18.82
CA ALA A 83 -7.69 17.62 -18.76
C ALA A 83 -7.56 16.82 -20.08
N LYS A 84 -8.68 16.47 -20.71
CA LYS A 84 -8.70 15.83 -22.04
C LYS A 84 -8.03 16.71 -23.10
N PHE A 85 -8.37 17.99 -23.15
CA PHE A 85 -7.77 18.93 -24.09
C PHE A 85 -6.26 19.14 -23.82
N GLU A 86 -5.88 19.36 -22.57
CA GLU A 86 -4.47 19.53 -22.19
C GLU A 86 -3.63 18.30 -22.59
N LYS A 87 -4.15 17.10 -22.34
CA LYS A 87 -3.52 15.84 -22.74
C LYS A 87 -3.41 15.69 -24.25
N ALA A 88 -4.43 16.11 -24.99
CA ALA A 88 -4.44 16.07 -26.44
C ALA A 88 -3.39 17.05 -27.03
N TYR A 89 -3.28 18.24 -26.49
CA TYR A 89 -2.27 19.21 -26.92
C TYR A 89 -0.85 18.73 -26.64
N ASP A 90 -0.63 18.17 -25.47
CA ASP A 90 0.66 17.56 -25.10
C ASP A 90 1.03 16.42 -26.05
N TYR A 91 0.09 15.49 -26.29
CA TYR A 91 0.34 14.33 -27.15
C TYR A 91 0.67 14.70 -28.60
N TYR A 92 -0.02 15.69 -29.18
CA TYR A 92 0.21 16.13 -30.55
C TYR A 92 1.20 17.28 -30.66
N GLY A 93 1.89 17.64 -29.59
CA GLY A 93 2.95 18.64 -29.56
C GLY A 93 2.48 20.05 -29.87
N VAL A 94 1.29 20.44 -29.42
CA VAL A 94 0.69 21.77 -29.61
C VAL A 94 0.95 22.63 -28.40
N ILE A 95 1.43 23.84 -28.60
CA ILE A 95 1.63 24.87 -27.56
C ILE A 95 0.59 25.97 -27.79
N ILE A 96 -0.19 26.30 -26.74
CA ILE A 96 -1.18 27.36 -26.82
C ILE A 96 -0.52 28.69 -26.50
N GLU A 97 -0.73 29.70 -27.38
CA GLU A 97 -0.30 31.07 -27.16
C GLU A 97 -1.20 31.72 -26.08
N ASP A 98 -0.62 32.13 -24.94
CA ASP A 98 -1.37 32.79 -23.86
C ASP A 98 -1.94 34.13 -24.34
N GLU A 99 -3.26 34.24 -24.37
CA GLU A 99 -3.96 35.50 -24.64
C GLU A 99 -3.71 36.52 -23.51
N LYS A 100 -2.88 37.51 -23.76
CA LYS A 100 -2.81 38.73 -22.95
C LYS A 100 -4.17 39.43 -22.99
N LYS A 101 -4.76 39.70 -21.84
CA LYS A 101 -6.01 40.48 -21.70
C LYS A 101 -5.90 41.82 -22.47
N PRO A 102 -6.89 42.22 -23.27
CA PRO A 102 -6.83 43.44 -24.08
C PRO A 102 -6.98 44.70 -23.21
N GLN A 103 -6.02 45.61 -23.32
CA GLN A 103 -6.26 47.03 -23.03
C GLN A 103 -6.70 47.70 -24.34
N ASN A 104 -7.82 48.43 -24.26
CA ASN A 104 -8.45 49.17 -25.33
C ASN A 104 -7.56 50.15 -26.09
N GLY A 105 -7.71 50.23 -27.42
CA GLY A 105 -7.36 51.41 -28.13
C GLY A 105 -6.90 51.28 -29.60
N THR A 106 -7.89 51.20 -30.50
CA THR A 106 -7.95 51.78 -31.88
C THR A 106 -6.82 51.60 -32.93
N LYS A 107 -7.31 51.11 -34.07
CA LYS A 107 -6.99 51.35 -35.49
C LYS A 107 -6.05 50.40 -36.22
N LYS A 108 -6.66 49.72 -37.19
CA LYS A 108 -6.18 49.18 -38.46
C LYS A 108 -5.60 50.30 -39.36
N PRO A 109 -4.97 50.09 -40.54
CA PRO A 109 -4.89 48.90 -41.39
C PRO A 109 -3.56 48.66 -42.19
N GLU A 110 -3.58 47.57 -42.91
CA GLU A 110 -3.09 47.30 -44.30
C GLU A 110 -1.64 46.85 -44.58
N THR A 111 -1.60 45.64 -45.00
CA THR A 111 -1.13 45.03 -46.30
C THR A 111 0.34 44.93 -46.70
N LYS A 112 0.69 43.70 -47.07
CA LYS A 112 1.49 43.17 -48.19
C LYS A 112 3.00 42.94 -48.06
N LYS A 113 3.28 41.64 -48.31
CA LYS A 113 4.44 41.05 -49.04
C LYS A 113 5.83 41.08 -48.40
N ASN A 114 6.49 39.96 -48.17
CA ASN A 114 7.24 39.22 -49.15
C ASN A 114 7.90 37.95 -48.59
N THR A 115 7.78 36.92 -49.38
CA THR A 115 8.49 35.65 -49.34
C THR A 115 9.97 35.91 -49.61
N GLN A 116 10.88 35.61 -48.67
CA GLN A 116 12.29 35.29 -48.91
C GLN A 116 13.24 35.40 -47.68
N GLU A 117 12.72 35.24 -46.44
CA GLU A 117 13.56 35.22 -45.21
C GLU A 117 13.53 33.94 -44.40
N THR A 118 13.05 32.82 -44.97
CA THR A 118 12.81 31.59 -44.22
C THR A 118 14.03 30.65 -44.12
N ILE A 119 15.19 31.04 -44.64
CA ILE A 119 16.42 30.19 -44.57
C ILE A 119 17.49 30.74 -43.61
N LYS A 120 17.38 32.00 -43.18
CA LYS A 120 18.36 32.59 -42.24
C LYS A 120 17.93 32.56 -40.75
N VAL A 121 16.70 32.09 -40.43
CA VAL A 121 16.21 32.02 -39.07
C VAL A 121 16.53 30.66 -38.44
N ALA A 122 16.73 29.60 -39.23
CA ALA A 122 17.09 28.28 -38.72
C ALA A 122 18.56 28.16 -38.25
N GLU A 123 19.46 28.97 -38.79
CA GLU A 123 20.87 29.02 -38.33
C GLU A 123 21.10 29.95 -37.13
N LYS A 124 20.17 30.86 -36.84
CA LYS A 124 20.22 31.68 -35.61
C LYS A 124 19.52 31.03 -34.41
N ALA A 125 18.66 30.03 -34.59
CA ALA A 125 18.03 29.31 -33.52
C ALA A 125 18.93 28.25 -32.87
N ASN A 126 19.97 27.77 -33.58
CA ASN A 126 21.01 26.88 -33.03
C ASN A 126 22.22 27.63 -32.41
N ALA A 127 22.22 28.94 -32.44
CA ALA A 127 23.29 29.77 -31.83
C ALA A 127 22.80 30.55 -30.59
N SER A 128 21.54 30.38 -30.15
CA SER A 128 20.98 31.04 -28.97
C SER A 128 20.52 30.04 -27.89
N SER A 129 21.07 28.84 -27.89
CA SER A 129 21.26 28.05 -26.66
C SER A 129 22.52 28.54 -25.92
N GLN A 130 22.79 29.84 -26.00
CA GLN A 130 23.57 30.49 -24.98
C GLN A 130 22.70 30.61 -23.75
N GLU A 131 23.09 29.81 -22.74
CA GLU A 131 22.88 30.04 -21.34
C GLU A 131 22.33 31.46 -21.07
N TYR A 132 21.11 31.52 -20.55
CA TYR A 132 20.77 32.57 -19.61
C TYR A 132 21.72 32.36 -18.44
N VAL A 133 22.92 32.86 -18.53
CA VAL A 133 23.74 33.18 -17.38
C VAL A 133 22.98 34.29 -16.69
N GLU A 134 22.10 33.94 -15.75
CA GLU A 134 21.77 34.80 -14.64
C GLU A 134 23.13 35.32 -14.17
N LYS A 135 23.31 36.64 -14.16
CA LYS A 135 24.48 37.26 -13.54
C LYS A 135 24.53 36.66 -12.13
N GLU A 136 25.42 35.71 -11.90
CA GLU A 136 25.69 35.15 -10.60
C GLU A 136 26.11 36.31 -9.72
N GLU A 137 25.18 36.75 -8.84
CA GLU A 137 25.57 37.62 -7.73
C GLU A 137 26.60 36.81 -6.94
N PRO A 138 27.71 37.43 -6.53
CA PRO A 138 28.78 36.72 -5.81
C PRO A 138 28.17 36.08 -4.55
N GLU A 139 28.24 34.74 -4.43
CA GLU A 139 27.80 34.04 -3.28
C GLU A 139 28.59 34.49 -2.04
N VAL A 140 27.89 34.98 -1.02
CA VAL A 140 28.50 35.43 0.23
C VAL A 140 28.78 34.25 1.12
N ASP A 141 30.02 34.04 1.54
CA ASP A 141 30.38 33.02 2.52
C ASP A 141 29.77 33.35 3.90
N CYS A 142 28.94 32.47 4.42
CA CYS A 142 28.22 32.59 5.67
C CYS A 142 28.91 31.84 6.83
N THR A 143 30.11 31.34 6.67
CA THR A 143 30.80 30.47 7.65
C THR A 143 30.92 31.16 9.03
N ASP A 144 31.34 32.42 9.07
CA ASP A 144 31.46 33.16 10.34
C ASP A 144 30.10 33.38 11.00
N PHE A 145 29.07 33.68 10.22
CA PHE A 145 27.69 33.79 10.72
C PHE A 145 27.20 32.46 11.32
N PHE A 146 27.48 31.34 10.69
CA PHE A 146 27.10 30.01 11.19
C PHE A 146 27.83 29.68 12.50
N LEU A 147 29.13 30.00 12.60
CA LEU A 147 29.91 29.79 13.82
C LEU A 147 29.36 30.59 15.00
N GLU A 148 28.95 31.84 14.76
CA GLU A 148 28.35 32.70 15.78
C GLU A 148 26.95 32.18 16.15
N ALA A 149 26.10 31.86 15.18
CA ALA A 149 24.77 31.34 15.44
C ALA A 149 24.81 30.00 16.19
N LYS A 150 25.78 29.12 15.88
CA LYS A 150 25.99 27.83 16.56
C LYS A 150 26.34 28.01 18.05
N LYS A 151 27.16 29.00 18.40
CA LYS A 151 27.49 29.29 19.82
C LYS A 151 26.25 29.64 20.65
N ASN A 152 25.23 30.22 20.01
CA ASN A 152 23.98 30.64 20.63
C ASN A 152 22.87 29.58 20.53
N ASN A 153 23.14 28.41 19.98
CA ASN A 153 22.12 27.37 19.83
C ASN A 153 21.67 26.86 21.21
N ASN A 154 20.39 27.00 21.50
CA ASN A 154 19.78 26.52 22.72
C ASN A 154 19.09 25.15 22.55
N TYR A 155 19.13 24.57 21.36
CA TYR A 155 18.56 23.29 20.96
C TYR A 155 17.03 23.16 21.08
N GLU A 156 16.34 24.05 21.72
CA GLU A 156 14.94 23.94 22.15
C GLU A 156 13.95 23.80 20.96
N TYR A 157 14.18 24.58 19.90
CA TYR A 157 13.27 24.57 18.74
C TYR A 157 13.19 23.21 18.08
N LEU A 158 14.33 22.59 17.79
CA LEU A 158 14.38 21.30 17.13
C LEU A 158 14.15 20.13 18.09
N LYS A 159 14.47 20.27 19.40
CA LYS A 159 14.07 19.29 20.42
C LYS A 159 12.54 19.12 20.46
N ARG A 160 11.78 20.22 20.42
CA ARG A 160 10.31 20.17 20.34
C ARG A 160 9.82 19.46 19.07
N ARG A 161 10.68 19.34 18.05
CA ARG A 161 10.42 18.61 16.81
C ARG A 161 11.05 17.21 16.80
N GLY A 162 11.46 16.70 17.95
CA GLY A 162 12.01 15.35 18.10
C GLY A 162 13.45 15.17 17.60
N ILE A 163 14.18 16.26 17.34
CA ILE A 163 15.57 16.23 16.86
C ILE A 163 16.50 16.50 18.05
N ASN A 164 17.35 15.54 18.40
CA ASN A 164 18.27 15.62 19.53
C ASN A 164 19.47 16.54 19.27
N GLU A 165 20.24 16.82 20.32
CA GLU A 165 21.40 17.70 20.25
C GLU A 165 22.48 17.17 19.29
N SER A 166 22.72 15.87 19.28
CA SER A 166 23.79 15.29 18.45
C SER A 166 23.51 15.45 16.96
N VAL A 167 22.26 15.35 16.53
CA VAL A 167 21.85 15.61 15.14
C VAL A 167 21.94 17.09 14.82
N GLN A 168 21.54 17.97 15.76
CA GLN A 168 21.66 19.41 15.58
C GLN A 168 23.13 19.85 15.46
N ASP A 169 24.03 19.30 16.28
CA ASP A 169 25.46 19.55 16.20
C ASP A 169 26.08 19.07 14.90
N TYR A 170 25.67 17.89 14.44
CA TYR A 170 26.13 17.33 13.16
C TYR A 170 25.81 18.26 11.98
N PHE A 171 24.63 18.89 11.98
CA PHE A 171 24.22 19.82 10.93
C PHE A 171 24.59 21.28 11.20
N GLU A 172 25.38 21.55 12.24
CA GLU A 172 25.84 22.89 12.61
C GLU A 172 24.68 23.88 12.80
N ILE A 173 23.59 23.41 13.38
CA ILE A 173 22.39 24.22 13.63
C ILE A 173 22.75 25.39 14.56
N GLY A 174 22.24 26.57 14.23
CA GLY A 174 22.46 27.78 15.01
C GLY A 174 21.15 28.45 15.44
N TYR A 175 21.30 29.46 16.30
CA TYR A 175 20.19 30.29 16.76
C TYR A 175 20.58 31.77 16.73
N VAL A 176 19.65 32.61 16.28
CA VAL A 176 19.78 34.07 16.29
C VAL A 176 18.53 34.67 16.89
N GLU A 177 18.65 35.34 18.05
CA GLU A 177 17.50 35.87 18.78
C GLU A 177 16.82 37.06 18.08
N ALA A 178 17.60 37.91 17.42
CA ALA A 178 17.11 39.13 16.77
C ALA A 178 17.47 39.16 15.26
N TRP A 179 17.08 38.12 14.54
CA TRP A 179 17.35 37.98 13.10
C TRP A 179 16.46 38.92 12.27
N ILE A 180 17.07 39.52 11.25
CA ILE A 180 16.40 40.34 10.25
C ILE A 180 16.59 39.65 8.90
N SER A 181 15.55 39.62 8.04
CA SER A 181 15.66 39.10 6.68
C SER A 181 16.63 39.92 5.83
N PRO A 182 17.76 39.36 5.36
CA PRO A 182 18.70 40.10 4.50
C PRO A 182 18.05 40.64 3.23
N LYS A 183 17.13 39.88 2.66
CA LYS A 183 16.34 40.29 1.47
C LYS A 183 15.42 41.47 1.79
N ALA A 184 14.83 41.51 3.00
CA ALA A 184 14.03 42.67 3.42
C ALA A 184 14.89 43.91 3.63
N VAL A 185 16.07 43.75 4.22
CA VAL A 185 17.07 44.84 4.38
C VAL A 185 17.44 45.43 3.01
N GLU A 186 17.85 44.59 2.08
CA GLU A 186 18.23 45.01 0.73
C GLU A 186 17.07 45.70 0.02
N THR A 187 15.86 45.13 0.09
CA THR A 187 14.67 45.71 -0.55
C THR A 187 14.32 47.08 0.03
N THR A 188 14.48 47.25 1.39
CA THR A 188 14.20 48.50 2.08
C THR A 188 15.20 49.57 1.69
N ILE A 189 16.50 49.23 1.65
CA ILE A 189 17.55 50.12 1.18
C ILE A 189 17.33 50.58 -0.26
N LYS A 190 17.03 49.64 -1.16
CA LYS A 190 16.71 49.92 -2.58
C LYS A 190 15.53 50.88 -2.76
N LYS A 191 14.59 50.87 -1.78
CA LYS A 191 13.43 51.78 -1.75
C LYS A 191 13.70 53.08 -1.01
N GLY A 192 14.90 53.32 -0.50
CA GLY A 192 15.29 54.53 0.26
C GLY A 192 14.74 54.56 1.68
N GLY A 193 14.30 53.42 2.24
CA GLY A 193 13.82 53.27 3.59
C GLY A 193 14.92 52.92 4.61
N ASP A 194 14.61 53.04 5.88
CA ASP A 194 15.52 52.70 6.97
C ASP A 194 15.32 51.23 7.43
N PRO A 195 16.33 50.34 7.24
CA PRO A 195 16.27 48.95 7.65
C PRO A 195 16.15 48.75 9.18
N SER A 196 16.45 49.74 9.99
CA SER A 196 16.36 49.65 11.46
C SER A 196 14.94 49.41 11.96
N ASN A 197 13.95 49.77 11.14
CA ASN A 197 12.53 49.59 11.42
C ASN A 197 11.98 48.19 11.02
N LEU A 198 12.82 47.31 10.44
CA LEU A 198 12.39 45.96 10.08
C LEU A 198 12.21 45.08 11.34
N PRO A 199 11.22 44.20 11.33
CA PRO A 199 10.96 43.31 12.46
C PRO A 199 12.14 42.37 12.72
N ARG A 200 12.53 42.24 13.98
CA ARG A 200 13.52 41.30 14.46
C ARG A 200 12.83 40.13 15.12
N THR A 201 13.16 38.91 14.71
CA THR A 201 12.51 37.71 15.21
C THR A 201 13.52 36.62 15.53
N PRO A 202 13.26 35.78 16.57
CA PRO A 202 14.15 34.67 16.90
C PRO A 202 14.11 33.61 15.85
N ARG A 203 15.28 33.17 15.37
CA ARG A 203 15.38 32.19 14.28
C ARG A 203 16.32 31.03 14.60
N CYS A 204 15.86 29.83 14.32
CA CYS A 204 16.73 28.68 14.15
C CYS A 204 17.35 28.75 12.75
N ILE A 205 18.66 28.66 12.65
CA ILE A 205 19.44 28.75 11.42
C ILE A 205 19.88 27.35 11.03
N ILE A 206 19.45 26.90 9.87
CA ILE A 206 19.76 25.59 9.30
C ILE A 206 20.64 25.80 8.08
N PRO A 207 21.97 25.59 8.15
CA PRO A 207 22.87 25.70 7.01
C PRO A 207 22.51 24.69 5.92
N THR A 208 22.43 25.14 4.68
CA THR A 208 22.22 24.27 3.49
C THR A 208 23.46 24.20 2.62
N SER A 209 24.32 25.21 2.68
CA SER A 209 25.68 25.23 2.11
C SER A 209 26.50 26.29 2.84
N LYS A 210 27.76 26.51 2.43
CA LYS A 210 28.58 27.59 2.98
C LYS A 210 28.02 29.00 2.69
N THR A 211 27.17 29.12 1.67
CA THR A 211 26.66 30.40 1.15
C THR A 211 25.15 30.52 1.28
N SER A 212 24.47 29.50 1.88
CA SER A 212 23.03 29.49 1.98
C SER A 212 22.52 28.83 3.25
N TYR A 213 21.37 29.29 3.73
CA TYR A 213 20.70 28.74 4.90
C TYR A 213 19.19 28.95 4.86
N LEU A 214 18.52 28.18 5.73
CA LEU A 214 17.11 28.35 6.05
C LEU A 214 17.00 28.95 7.47
N ALA A 215 16.23 30.04 7.64
CA ALA A 215 15.89 30.65 8.91
C ALA A 215 14.44 30.35 9.28
N ARG A 216 14.22 29.61 10.36
CA ARG A 216 12.90 29.20 10.88
C ARG A 216 12.54 30.01 12.11
N ASP A 217 11.34 30.58 12.14
CA ASP A 217 10.83 31.26 13.33
C ASP A 217 10.64 30.25 14.47
N THR A 218 11.17 30.57 15.64
CA THR A 218 11.17 29.65 16.79
C THR A 218 10.05 29.91 17.78
N ARG A 219 9.25 30.97 17.59
CA ARG A 219 8.13 31.32 18.46
C ARG A 219 7.04 30.24 18.36
N ALA A 220 6.40 29.97 19.51
CA ALA A 220 5.36 28.93 19.58
C ALA A 220 4.05 29.39 18.93
N GLU A 221 3.71 30.66 19.08
CA GLU A 221 2.48 31.25 18.54
C GLU A 221 2.83 32.30 17.49
N LEU A 222 2.27 32.15 16.32
CA LEU A 222 2.41 33.06 15.19
C LEU A 222 1.02 33.41 14.67
N THR A 223 0.81 34.69 14.33
CA THR A 223 -0.38 35.11 13.58
C THR A 223 -0.37 34.55 12.17
N GLU A 224 -1.53 34.55 11.50
CA GLU A 224 -1.61 34.05 10.12
C GLU A 224 -0.69 34.79 9.14
N ASP A 225 -0.45 36.07 9.36
CA ASP A 225 0.47 36.85 8.56
C ASP A 225 1.94 36.50 8.87
N GLU A 226 2.29 36.26 10.14
CA GLU A 226 3.63 35.85 10.55
C GLU A 226 3.97 34.43 10.07
N LYS A 227 3.00 33.53 9.99
CA LYS A 227 3.19 32.18 9.44
C LYS A 227 3.72 32.20 8.00
N LYS A 228 3.30 33.19 7.19
CA LYS A 228 3.79 33.36 5.82
C LYS A 228 5.29 33.61 5.74
N TYR A 229 5.87 34.20 6.79
CA TYR A 229 7.31 34.54 6.87
C TYR A 229 8.05 33.67 7.90
N SER A 230 7.41 32.64 8.45
CA SER A 230 8.02 31.74 9.43
C SER A 230 9.18 30.92 8.86
N LYS A 231 9.25 30.78 7.56
CA LYS A 231 10.32 30.13 6.80
C LYS A 231 10.94 31.13 5.83
N SER A 232 12.20 31.49 6.02
CA SER A 232 12.95 32.41 5.16
C SER A 232 14.22 31.75 4.64
N LYS A 233 14.49 31.84 3.35
CA LYS A 233 15.68 31.30 2.71
C LYS A 233 16.64 32.40 2.34
N TYR A 234 17.95 32.16 2.54
CA TYR A 234 19.03 33.05 2.16
C TYR A 234 20.01 32.33 1.23
N GLY A 235 20.51 33.02 0.22
CA GLY A 235 21.43 32.50 -0.78
C GLY A 235 20.80 31.52 -1.76
N ARG A 236 21.62 31.02 -2.69
CA ARG A 236 21.20 29.97 -3.63
C ARG A 236 20.93 28.68 -2.87
N GLN A 237 19.73 28.16 -2.98
CA GLN A 237 19.34 26.96 -2.22
C GLN A 237 19.97 25.71 -2.81
N HIS A 238 20.56 24.91 -1.95
CA HIS A 238 21.14 23.61 -2.27
C HIS A 238 20.29 22.51 -1.60
N LEU A 239 20.40 21.29 -2.17
CA LEU A 239 19.81 20.13 -1.55
C LEU A 239 20.45 19.86 -0.19
N PHE A 240 19.61 19.75 0.85
CA PHE A 240 20.08 19.53 2.19
C PHE A 240 20.73 18.15 2.34
N ASN A 241 21.89 18.06 2.95
CA ASN A 241 22.64 16.83 3.22
C ASN A 241 23.05 16.06 1.96
N ILE A 242 23.12 16.67 0.77
CA ILE A 242 23.38 16.00 -0.51
C ILE A 242 24.71 15.27 -0.57
N ASN A 243 25.73 15.73 0.17
CA ASN A 243 27.06 15.10 0.20
C ASN A 243 27.03 13.64 0.68
N ASN A 244 26.05 13.28 1.50
CA ASN A 244 25.88 11.90 1.96
C ASN A 244 25.32 10.96 0.90
N LEU A 245 24.74 11.46 -0.20
CA LEU A 245 24.40 10.66 -1.36
C LEU A 245 25.60 9.88 -1.90
N TYR A 246 26.79 10.47 -1.83
CA TYR A 246 28.02 9.88 -2.35
C TYR A 246 28.69 8.88 -1.42
N ARG A 247 28.19 8.75 -0.18
CA ARG A 247 28.80 7.92 0.89
C ARG A 247 27.91 6.78 1.32
N MET A 248 26.60 6.96 1.24
CA MET A 248 25.62 6.04 1.81
C MET A 248 25.04 5.10 0.73
N SER A 249 24.69 3.89 1.14
CA SER A 249 24.03 2.89 0.29
C SER A 249 22.49 2.95 0.39
N VAL A 250 21.96 3.57 1.45
CA VAL A 250 20.51 3.79 1.66
C VAL A 250 20.26 5.26 1.89
N VAL A 251 19.38 5.85 1.11
CA VAL A 251 19.05 7.26 1.15
C VAL A 251 17.55 7.46 1.14
N PHE A 252 17.06 8.26 2.09
CA PHE A 252 15.68 8.73 2.13
C PHE A 252 15.61 10.14 1.56
N VAL A 253 14.74 10.36 0.58
CA VAL A 253 14.52 11.66 -0.05
C VAL A 253 13.25 12.27 0.54
N THR A 254 13.36 13.44 1.15
CA THR A 254 12.27 14.16 1.79
C THR A 254 12.07 15.54 1.14
N GLU A 255 10.94 16.20 1.39
CA GLU A 255 10.74 17.56 0.89
C GLU A 255 11.55 18.59 1.68
N GLY A 256 11.48 18.54 3.01
CA GLY A 256 12.06 19.53 3.90
C GLY A 256 13.39 19.13 4.54
N GLU A 257 14.09 20.14 5.06
CA GLU A 257 15.36 19.97 5.79
C GLU A 257 15.12 19.29 7.15
N ILE A 258 14.02 19.64 7.84
CA ILE A 258 13.66 19.07 9.15
C ILE A 258 13.22 17.61 8.99
N ASP A 259 12.53 17.28 7.89
CA ASP A 259 12.15 15.90 7.57
C ASP A 259 13.37 15.02 7.33
N ALA A 260 14.38 15.55 6.61
CA ALA A 260 15.66 14.88 6.44
C ALA A 260 16.38 14.65 7.77
N MET A 261 16.37 15.64 8.67
CA MET A 261 16.93 15.48 10.02
C MET A 261 16.15 14.44 10.84
N SER A 262 14.82 14.32 10.65
CA SER A 262 14.00 13.30 11.31
C SER A 262 14.42 11.88 10.93
N ILE A 263 14.80 11.67 9.68
CA ILE A 263 15.39 10.41 9.22
C ILE A 263 16.75 10.16 9.89
N CYS A 264 17.58 11.22 9.99
CA CYS A 264 18.89 11.13 10.63
C CYS A 264 18.79 10.82 12.13
N GLU A 265 17.75 11.32 12.80
CA GLU A 265 17.44 11.00 14.21
C GLU A 265 17.23 9.49 14.42
N CYS A 266 16.69 8.79 13.41
CA CYS A 266 16.55 7.35 13.41
C CYS A 266 17.82 6.60 12.93
N GLY A 267 18.96 7.26 12.81
CA GLY A 267 20.23 6.65 12.41
C GLY A 267 20.28 6.23 10.94
N SER A 268 19.57 6.96 10.06
CA SER A 268 19.59 6.74 8.60
C SER A 268 19.99 8.02 7.86
N CYS A 269 20.02 8.00 6.53
CA CYS A 269 20.43 9.14 5.73
C CYS A 269 19.21 9.81 5.10
N GLY A 270 18.81 10.98 5.61
CA GLY A 270 17.82 11.86 5.01
C GLY A 270 18.49 12.91 4.11
N ILE A 271 17.94 13.14 2.92
CA ILE A 271 18.30 14.21 2.00
C ILE A 271 17.05 15.05 1.72
N GLY A 272 17.10 16.34 2.06
CA GLY A 272 15.99 17.26 1.81
C GLY A 272 16.12 17.97 0.47
N LEU A 273 15.04 17.98 -0.31
CA LEU A 273 14.96 18.73 -1.56
C LEU A 273 14.96 20.25 -1.32
N GLY A 274 14.52 20.70 -0.12
CA GLY A 274 14.27 22.08 0.22
C GLY A 274 13.03 22.68 -0.46
N SER A 275 12.58 22.09 -1.55
CA SER A 275 11.31 22.32 -2.26
C SER A 275 11.10 21.23 -3.30
N CYS A 276 9.86 20.85 -3.54
CA CYS A 276 9.47 19.94 -4.60
C CYS A 276 10.07 20.30 -5.98
N SER A 277 10.21 21.59 -6.30
CA SER A 277 10.78 22.06 -7.58
C SER A 277 12.23 21.60 -7.85
N ASN A 278 12.97 21.22 -6.81
CA ASN A 278 14.37 20.82 -6.90
C ASN A 278 14.59 19.33 -7.22
N TRP A 279 13.52 18.59 -7.51
CA TRP A 279 13.62 17.16 -7.81
C TRP A 279 14.58 16.85 -8.99
N LYS A 280 14.62 17.72 -10.02
CA LYS A 280 15.54 17.55 -11.17
C LYS A 280 17.00 17.64 -10.73
N GLN A 281 17.32 18.59 -9.85
CA GLN A 281 18.67 18.74 -9.29
C GLN A 281 19.09 17.47 -8.54
N PHE A 282 18.17 16.85 -7.78
CA PHE A 282 18.44 15.57 -7.11
C PHE A 282 18.73 14.45 -8.11
N VAL A 283 17.95 14.35 -9.18
CA VAL A 283 18.17 13.34 -10.24
C VAL A 283 19.53 13.53 -10.93
N ASP A 284 19.97 14.76 -11.13
CA ASP A 284 21.29 15.06 -11.72
C ASP A 284 22.43 14.62 -10.77
N HIS A 285 22.30 14.86 -9.47
CA HIS A 285 23.23 14.32 -8.46
C HIS A 285 23.24 12.79 -8.43
N ALA A 286 22.07 12.14 -8.51
CA ALA A 286 21.97 10.70 -8.56
C ALA A 286 22.64 10.12 -9.81
N ARG A 287 22.47 10.76 -10.98
CA ARG A 287 23.16 10.42 -12.24
C ARG A 287 24.67 10.54 -12.11
N THR A 288 25.15 11.67 -11.62
CA THR A 288 26.58 11.90 -11.39
C THR A 288 27.19 10.87 -10.45
N ARG A 289 26.46 10.53 -9.38
CA ARG A 289 26.90 9.51 -8.43
C ARG A 289 26.98 8.13 -9.10
N LYS A 290 25.95 7.73 -9.87
CA LYS A 290 25.95 6.45 -10.59
C LYS A 290 27.13 6.33 -11.56
N GLU A 291 27.41 7.36 -12.31
CA GLU A 291 28.56 7.39 -13.23
C GLU A 291 29.90 7.24 -12.50
N LYS A 292 30.02 7.88 -11.33
CA LYS A 292 31.24 7.91 -10.55
C LYS A 292 31.48 6.62 -9.74
N TYR A 293 30.41 5.94 -9.30
CA TYR A 293 30.47 4.79 -8.39
C TYR A 293 29.65 3.61 -8.94
N LYS A 294 29.96 3.15 -10.14
CA LYS A 294 29.22 2.11 -10.88
C LYS A 294 28.99 0.82 -10.10
N ASP A 295 29.94 0.43 -9.24
CA ASP A 295 29.91 -0.82 -8.49
C ASP A 295 29.31 -0.68 -7.07
N LYS A 296 28.77 0.49 -6.73
CA LYS A 296 28.17 0.75 -5.41
C LYS A 296 26.71 1.18 -5.57
N PRO A 297 25.77 0.23 -5.57
CA PRO A 297 24.35 0.56 -5.70
C PRO A 297 23.87 1.43 -4.54
N VAL A 298 22.86 2.26 -4.80
CA VAL A 298 22.09 3.00 -3.79
C VAL A 298 20.64 2.59 -3.87
N TYR A 299 20.05 2.45 -2.70
CA TYR A 299 18.62 2.29 -2.56
C TYR A 299 17.99 3.60 -2.14
N TYR A 300 17.08 4.11 -2.95
CA TYR A 300 16.36 5.34 -2.70
C TYR A 300 15.00 5.03 -2.11
N TYR A 301 14.67 5.65 -0.96
CA TYR A 301 13.34 5.68 -0.41
C TYR A 301 12.77 7.08 -0.55
N LEU A 302 11.68 7.22 -1.30
CA LEU A 302 10.99 8.50 -1.46
C LEU A 302 9.97 8.66 -0.34
N MET A 303 10.16 9.67 0.52
CA MET A 303 9.34 9.95 1.69
C MET A 303 9.01 11.45 1.72
N LEU A 304 8.26 11.89 0.72
CA LEU A 304 7.82 13.28 0.59
C LEU A 304 6.53 13.52 1.38
N ASP A 305 6.09 14.78 1.43
CA ASP A 305 4.88 15.18 2.13
C ASP A 305 3.62 14.49 1.57
N ASN A 306 2.63 14.25 2.41
CA ASN A 306 1.40 13.55 2.02
C ASN A 306 0.38 14.45 1.29
N ASP A 307 0.79 15.65 0.86
CA ASP A 307 -0.03 16.54 0.04
C ASP A 307 0.04 16.18 -1.47
N ASP A 308 -0.76 16.85 -2.29
CA ASP A 308 -0.85 16.54 -3.71
C ASP A 308 0.46 16.86 -4.45
N LYS A 309 1.17 17.92 -4.04
CA LYS A 309 2.43 18.32 -4.65
C LYS A 309 3.57 17.38 -4.29
N GLY A 310 3.62 16.92 -3.05
CA GLY A 310 4.56 15.89 -2.58
C GLY A 310 4.38 14.59 -3.38
N LYS A 311 3.13 14.14 -3.57
CA LYS A 311 2.81 12.94 -4.36
C LYS A 311 3.21 13.07 -5.82
N GLU A 312 2.86 14.19 -6.47
CA GLU A 312 3.27 14.44 -7.86
C GLU A 312 4.80 14.41 -8.02
N THR A 313 5.52 15.06 -7.11
CA THR A 313 6.98 15.07 -7.11
C THR A 313 7.58 13.69 -6.86
N GLN A 314 6.95 12.91 -5.98
CA GLN A 314 7.35 11.54 -5.68
C GLN A 314 7.24 10.64 -6.93
N ASP A 315 6.15 10.78 -7.69
CA ASP A 315 5.95 10.03 -8.94
C ASP A 315 6.97 10.42 -10.01
N LEU A 316 7.30 11.72 -10.14
CA LEU A 316 8.34 12.20 -11.03
C LEU A 316 9.73 11.67 -10.67
N LEU A 317 10.09 11.65 -9.38
CA LEU A 317 11.34 11.07 -8.89
C LEU A 317 11.39 9.57 -9.11
N LEU A 318 10.30 8.86 -8.82
CA LEU A 318 10.21 7.42 -9.01
C LEU A 318 10.48 7.05 -10.48
N ASP A 319 9.76 7.68 -11.41
CA ASP A 319 9.92 7.46 -12.86
C ASP A 319 11.34 7.78 -13.33
N ALA A 320 11.90 8.92 -12.91
CA ALA A 320 13.23 9.34 -13.33
C ALA A 320 14.33 8.39 -12.83
N LEU A 321 14.27 7.96 -11.56
CA LEU A 321 15.27 7.06 -10.98
C LEU A 321 15.12 5.63 -11.53
N GLN A 322 13.90 5.15 -11.76
CA GLN A 322 13.65 3.85 -12.41
C GLN A 322 14.18 3.81 -13.84
N LYS A 323 13.94 4.86 -14.63
CA LYS A 323 14.51 4.98 -16.00
C LYS A 323 16.04 4.99 -16.02
N MET A 324 16.66 5.45 -14.95
CA MET A 324 18.10 5.36 -14.76
C MET A 324 18.56 3.96 -14.31
N GLY A 325 17.64 3.03 -14.01
CA GLY A 325 17.96 1.71 -13.46
C GLY A 325 18.47 1.76 -12.02
N GLU A 326 18.02 2.73 -11.23
CA GLU A 326 18.29 2.82 -9.80
C GLU A 326 17.25 2.04 -9.00
N SER A 327 17.65 1.50 -7.84
CA SER A 327 16.72 0.85 -6.90
C SER A 327 15.98 1.93 -6.10
N VAL A 328 14.71 2.15 -6.42
CA VAL A 328 13.88 3.17 -5.78
C VAL A 328 12.54 2.61 -5.34
N LYS A 329 12.09 2.99 -4.14
CA LYS A 329 10.78 2.64 -3.59
C LYS A 329 10.15 3.85 -2.88
N ILE A 330 8.82 3.88 -2.86
CA ILE A 330 8.07 4.84 -2.04
C ILE A 330 8.08 4.33 -0.59
N ALA A 331 8.46 5.20 0.34
CA ALA A 331 8.42 4.95 1.77
C ALA A 331 7.13 5.53 2.35
N SER A 332 6.05 4.76 2.25
CA SER A 332 4.73 5.19 2.71
C SER A 332 4.64 5.28 4.23
N TYR A 333 3.93 6.29 4.72
CA TYR A 333 3.58 6.48 6.11
C TYR A 333 2.11 6.96 6.23
N PRO A 334 1.47 6.85 7.42
CA PRO A 334 0.03 7.12 7.56
C PRO A 334 -0.37 8.53 7.15
N LEU A 335 -1.46 8.67 6.37
CA LEU A 335 -1.97 9.96 5.84
C LEU A 335 -2.44 10.94 6.93
N LYS A 336 -2.62 10.48 8.18
CA LYS A 336 -2.91 11.36 9.32
C LYS A 336 -1.73 12.28 9.70
N TYR A 337 -0.53 12.02 9.16
CA TYR A 337 0.65 12.87 9.28
C TYR A 337 0.93 13.50 7.93
N ASN A 338 1.11 14.82 7.90
CA ASN A 338 1.38 15.53 6.66
C ASN A 338 2.82 15.33 6.17
N ASP A 339 3.76 15.28 7.09
CA ASP A 339 5.19 15.15 6.80
C ASP A 339 5.88 14.16 7.75
N PRO A 340 7.10 13.68 7.42
CA PRO A 340 7.88 12.76 8.24
C PRO A 340 8.17 13.29 9.65
N ASN A 341 8.43 14.60 9.81
CA ASN A 341 8.69 15.20 11.11
C ASN A 341 7.44 15.17 12.00
N GLU A 342 6.28 15.43 11.45
CA GLU A 342 5.02 15.33 12.20
C GLU A 342 4.81 13.91 12.75
N MET A 343 5.14 12.87 11.96
CA MET A 343 5.09 11.49 12.44
C MET A 343 6.12 11.24 13.55
N LEU A 344 7.36 11.72 13.40
CA LEU A 344 8.38 11.59 14.45
C LEU A 344 7.91 12.21 15.77
N VAL A 345 7.30 13.40 15.72
CA VAL A 345 6.83 14.11 16.92
C VAL A 345 5.65 13.40 17.59
N LYS A 346 4.67 12.97 16.80
CA LYS A 346 3.43 12.38 17.32
C LYS A 346 3.52 10.89 17.62
N ASP A 347 4.38 10.15 16.90
CA ASP A 347 4.58 8.71 17.04
C ASP A 347 6.06 8.33 16.82
N PRO A 348 6.96 8.72 17.72
CA PRO A 348 8.40 8.48 17.56
C PRO A 348 8.75 7.00 17.46
N LYS A 349 8.06 6.14 18.21
CA LYS A 349 8.27 4.69 18.15
C LYS A 349 7.83 4.11 16.80
N GLY A 350 6.67 4.52 16.29
CA GLY A 350 6.17 4.09 14.98
C GLY A 350 7.07 4.58 13.83
N PHE A 351 7.54 5.83 13.92
CA PHE A 351 8.45 6.38 12.92
C PHE A 351 9.78 5.63 12.90
N LYS A 352 10.39 5.38 14.07
CA LYS A 352 11.62 4.60 14.16
C LYS A 352 11.45 3.20 13.61
N ARG A 353 10.37 2.48 13.95
CA ARG A 353 10.06 1.16 13.36
C ARG A 353 9.98 1.20 11.84
N LEU A 354 9.33 2.22 11.28
CA LEU A 354 9.21 2.37 9.83
C LEU A 354 10.58 2.52 9.18
N ILE A 355 11.43 3.41 9.70
CA ILE A 355 12.78 3.65 9.15
C ILE A 355 13.66 2.39 9.30
N ASP A 356 13.68 1.74 10.46
CA ASP A 356 14.48 0.53 10.71
C ASP A 356 14.03 -0.62 9.79
N ARG A 357 12.72 -0.80 9.59
CA ARG A 357 12.15 -1.77 8.67
C ARG A 357 12.61 -1.53 7.23
N LEU A 358 12.56 -0.28 6.77
CA LEU A 358 12.98 0.09 5.41
C LEU A 358 14.50 -0.09 5.22
N LYS A 359 15.32 0.26 6.22
CA LYS A 359 16.77 -0.01 6.22
C LYS A 359 17.10 -1.50 6.18
N GLY A 360 16.41 -2.30 6.98
CA GLY A 360 16.63 -3.75 7.05
C GLY A 360 16.44 -4.46 5.71
N ARG A 361 15.59 -3.90 4.83
CA ARG A 361 15.36 -4.43 3.47
C ARG A 361 16.53 -4.24 2.52
N VAL A 362 17.36 -3.24 2.76
CA VAL A 362 18.46 -2.86 1.86
C VAL A 362 19.80 -3.48 2.25
N ASN A 363 19.97 -3.81 3.53
CA ASN A 363 21.15 -4.51 4.01
C ASN A 363 21.27 -5.94 3.44
N GLY A 364 20.54 -6.22 2.36
CA GLY A 364 20.64 -7.41 1.50
C GLY A 364 21.99 -7.59 0.80
N ASP A 365 22.99 -6.72 1.03
CA ASP A 365 24.41 -7.00 0.77
C ASP A 365 25.00 -8.08 1.70
N GLY A 366 24.11 -8.84 2.35
CA GLY A 366 24.42 -10.13 2.94
C GLY A 366 25.21 -10.12 4.24
N GLY A 367 25.49 -8.96 4.87
CA GLY A 367 26.38 -8.98 5.99
C GLY A 367 26.27 -7.85 6.99
N GLY A 368 25.15 -7.78 7.74
CA GLY A 368 25.16 -7.01 9.00
C GLY A 368 26.13 -7.65 9.99
N ASN A 369 27.09 -6.89 10.53
CA ASN A 369 27.92 -7.38 11.63
C ASN A 369 27.03 -7.62 12.85
N ALA A 370 26.91 -8.88 13.28
CA ALA A 370 26.07 -9.27 14.42
C ALA A 370 26.43 -8.48 15.68
N GLY A 371 27.71 -8.10 15.88
CA GLY A 371 28.16 -7.27 16.99
C GLY A 371 27.52 -5.88 17.00
N ALA A 372 27.34 -5.25 15.83
CA ALA A 372 26.68 -3.95 15.71
C ALA A 372 25.17 -4.04 15.99
N MET A 373 24.56 -5.22 15.91
CA MET A 373 23.14 -5.44 16.17
C MET A 373 22.83 -5.81 17.63
N LEU A 374 23.85 -6.11 18.44
CA LEU A 374 23.67 -6.49 19.85
C LEU A 374 23.00 -5.41 20.70
N ASP A 375 23.15 -4.14 20.34
CA ASP A 375 22.53 -3.04 21.08
C ASP A 375 20.99 -3.06 20.99
N TYR A 376 20.45 -3.61 19.91
CA TYR A 376 19.00 -3.88 19.82
C TYR A 376 18.53 -4.78 20.97
N PHE A 377 19.24 -5.88 21.23
CA PHE A 377 18.89 -6.84 22.28
C PHE A 377 19.20 -6.32 23.69
N ARG A 378 20.23 -5.46 23.84
CA ARG A 378 20.54 -4.81 25.13
C ARG A 378 19.49 -3.78 25.53
N THR A 379 18.78 -3.24 24.58
CA THR A 379 17.72 -2.25 24.77
C THR A 379 16.34 -2.79 24.43
N ILE A 380 16.14 -4.12 24.56
CA ILE A 380 14.89 -4.81 24.12
C ILE A 380 13.64 -4.24 24.82
N GLU A 381 13.76 -3.84 26.09
CA GLU A 381 12.67 -3.23 26.86
C GLU A 381 12.27 -1.84 26.32
N GLN A 382 13.18 -1.17 25.62
CA GLN A 382 12.95 0.14 25.00
C GLN A 382 12.48 0.00 23.53
N GLN A 383 12.56 -1.21 22.99
CA GLN A 383 12.08 -1.46 21.62
C GLN A 383 10.56 -1.41 21.58
N PRO A 384 10.00 -1.01 20.47
CA PRO A 384 8.55 -1.10 20.26
C PRO A 384 8.08 -2.54 20.41
N GLU A 385 6.91 -2.73 21.02
CA GLU A 385 6.26 -4.06 21.05
C GLU A 385 6.12 -4.61 19.63
N GLY A 386 6.49 -5.90 19.47
CA GLY A 386 6.30 -6.62 18.22
C GLY A 386 4.83 -6.72 17.85
N TYR A 387 4.56 -6.97 16.57
CA TYR A 387 3.19 -7.24 16.12
C TYR A 387 2.79 -8.65 16.55
N GLU A 388 1.86 -8.74 17.48
CA GLU A 388 1.23 -9.97 17.93
C GLU A 388 -0.29 -9.82 17.82
N THR A 389 -0.95 -10.82 17.26
CA THR A 389 -2.41 -10.82 17.14
C THR A 389 -2.97 -12.16 17.59
N THR A 390 -3.81 -12.14 18.60
CA THR A 390 -4.50 -13.35 19.08
C THR A 390 -5.45 -13.87 18.00
N THR A 391 -5.48 -15.20 17.83
CA THR A 391 -6.38 -15.88 16.89
C THR A 391 -7.80 -15.99 17.44
N GLY A 392 -7.95 -15.82 18.76
CA GLY A 392 -9.17 -16.09 19.50
C GLY A 392 -9.40 -17.57 19.82
N PHE A 393 -8.49 -18.46 19.40
CA PHE A 393 -8.39 -19.84 19.85
C PHE A 393 -7.27 -19.94 20.89
N LYS A 394 -7.66 -20.17 22.14
CA LYS A 394 -6.74 -20.07 23.28
C LYS A 394 -5.58 -21.07 23.20
N ILE A 395 -5.88 -22.33 22.87
CA ILE A 395 -4.83 -23.36 22.79
C ILE A 395 -3.90 -23.05 21.61
N LEU A 396 -4.44 -22.56 20.49
CA LEU A 396 -3.64 -22.16 19.34
C LEU A 396 -2.73 -20.98 19.69
N ASP A 397 -3.25 -19.97 20.37
CA ASP A 397 -2.47 -18.79 20.80
C ASP A 397 -1.35 -19.19 21.77
N ASP A 398 -1.64 -20.05 22.75
CA ASP A 398 -0.63 -20.59 23.66
C ASP A 398 0.48 -21.36 22.93
N LYS A 399 0.13 -22.16 21.91
CA LYS A 399 1.09 -22.91 21.08
C LYS A 399 1.90 -22.01 20.13
N LEU A 400 1.38 -20.84 19.79
CA LEU A 400 2.05 -19.82 18.98
C LEU A 400 2.76 -18.75 19.81
N SER A 401 2.89 -18.95 21.14
CA SER A 401 3.57 -18.01 22.05
C SER A 401 2.93 -16.62 22.09
N GLY A 402 1.59 -16.56 22.09
CA GLY A 402 0.80 -15.33 22.22
C GLY A 402 -0.14 -15.06 21.02
N GLY A 403 0.07 -15.72 19.89
CA GLY A 403 -0.79 -15.54 18.72
C GLY A 403 -0.02 -15.52 17.39
N LEU A 404 -0.56 -14.81 16.41
CA LEU A 404 0.06 -14.67 15.09
C LEU A 404 1.15 -13.61 15.13
N HIS A 405 2.32 -13.98 14.63
CA HIS A 405 3.45 -13.08 14.40
C HIS A 405 3.60 -12.77 12.90
N ALA A 406 4.38 -11.74 12.58
CA ALA A 406 4.74 -11.45 11.20
C ALA A 406 5.39 -12.68 10.54
N GLY A 407 4.86 -13.10 9.42
CA GLY A 407 5.31 -14.31 8.72
C GLY A 407 4.27 -14.82 7.72
N LEU A 408 4.69 -15.73 6.86
CA LEU A 408 3.80 -16.45 5.96
C LEU A 408 3.31 -17.74 6.61
N ILE A 409 2.01 -17.81 6.84
CA ILE A 409 1.30 -18.96 7.39
C ILE A 409 0.51 -19.60 6.25
N VAL A 410 0.71 -20.89 6.01
CA VAL A 410 -0.08 -21.59 4.99
C VAL A 410 -0.96 -22.64 5.65
N LEU A 411 -2.27 -22.62 5.33
CA LEU A 411 -3.26 -23.58 5.80
C LEU A 411 -3.70 -24.47 4.63
N GLY A 412 -3.43 -25.76 4.74
CA GLY A 412 -3.88 -26.76 3.77
C GLY A 412 -4.95 -27.69 4.32
N ALA A 413 -5.81 -28.16 3.43
CA ALA A 413 -6.74 -29.26 3.73
C ALA A 413 -7.29 -29.86 2.44
N VAL A 414 -7.88 -31.05 2.54
CA VAL A 414 -8.72 -31.59 1.47
C VAL A 414 -9.93 -30.70 1.19
N SER A 415 -10.47 -30.77 -0.02
CA SER A 415 -11.66 -30.02 -0.39
C SER A 415 -12.83 -30.30 0.57
N SER A 416 -13.60 -29.26 0.87
CA SER A 416 -14.79 -29.33 1.77
C SER A 416 -14.51 -29.72 3.24
N LEU A 417 -13.25 -29.64 3.71
CA LEU A 417 -12.91 -29.81 5.12
C LEU A 417 -12.89 -28.47 5.91
N GLY A 418 -13.33 -27.39 5.28
CA GLY A 418 -13.58 -26.14 5.99
C GLY A 418 -12.41 -25.15 6.05
N LYS A 419 -11.46 -25.18 5.10
CA LYS A 419 -10.35 -24.18 5.01
C LYS A 419 -10.84 -22.74 5.12
N THR A 420 -11.67 -22.32 4.17
CA THR A 420 -12.30 -20.98 4.13
C THR A 420 -13.08 -20.69 5.41
N THR A 421 -13.79 -21.70 5.93
CA THR A 421 -14.59 -21.54 7.17
C THR A 421 -13.72 -21.30 8.39
N PHE A 422 -12.59 -22.01 8.50
CA PHE A 422 -11.64 -21.85 9.60
C PHE A 422 -10.97 -20.48 9.55
N THR A 423 -10.44 -20.08 8.38
CA THR A 423 -9.79 -18.77 8.23
C THR A 423 -10.77 -17.60 8.36
N LEU A 424 -12.03 -17.77 7.93
CA LEU A 424 -13.07 -16.78 8.14
C LEU A 424 -13.44 -16.65 9.64
N GLN A 425 -13.41 -17.74 10.40
CA GLN A 425 -13.59 -17.66 11.85
C GLN A 425 -12.40 -16.97 12.52
N LEU A 426 -11.17 -17.23 12.08
CA LEU A 426 -10.00 -16.47 12.53
C LEU A 426 -10.19 -14.98 12.24
N ALA A 427 -10.61 -14.63 11.01
CA ALA A 427 -10.87 -13.24 10.64
C ALA A 427 -11.86 -12.54 11.57
N ASP A 428 -12.99 -13.21 11.86
CA ASP A 428 -14.03 -12.66 12.75
C ASP A 428 -13.50 -12.46 14.18
N GLN A 429 -12.75 -13.43 14.70
CA GLN A 429 -12.20 -13.38 16.06
C GLN A 429 -11.11 -12.29 16.18
N ILE A 430 -10.20 -12.22 15.21
CA ILE A 430 -9.16 -11.18 15.14
C ILE A 430 -9.78 -9.80 15.05
N ALA A 431 -10.81 -9.63 14.21
CA ALA A 431 -11.52 -8.38 14.03
C ALA A 431 -12.31 -7.97 15.29
N ALA A 432 -12.90 -8.93 15.98
CA ALA A 432 -13.59 -8.69 17.25
C ALA A 432 -12.62 -8.24 18.37
N ALA A 433 -11.35 -8.65 18.29
CA ALA A 433 -10.29 -8.16 19.18
C ALA A 433 -9.75 -6.77 18.81
N GLY A 434 -10.29 -6.11 17.75
CA GLY A 434 -9.94 -4.74 17.33
C GLY A 434 -8.83 -4.64 16.30
N ASN A 435 -8.35 -5.78 15.78
CA ASN A 435 -7.34 -5.80 14.71
C ASN A 435 -7.99 -5.83 13.33
N ASP A 436 -7.41 -5.11 12.38
CA ASP A 436 -7.95 -5.06 11.03
C ASP A 436 -7.54 -6.29 10.22
N VAL A 437 -8.47 -6.83 9.42
CA VAL A 437 -8.26 -8.00 8.57
C VAL A 437 -8.55 -7.65 7.12
N LEU A 438 -7.61 -7.90 6.21
CA LEU A 438 -7.83 -7.83 4.76
C LEU A 438 -8.05 -9.25 4.24
N PHE A 439 -9.27 -9.57 3.85
CA PHE A 439 -9.66 -10.90 3.37
C PHE A 439 -9.81 -10.89 1.84
N PHE A 440 -8.90 -11.54 1.14
CA PHE A 440 -8.91 -11.69 -0.31
C PHE A 440 -9.58 -13.01 -0.70
N SER A 441 -10.81 -12.96 -1.18
CA SER A 441 -11.60 -14.11 -1.59
C SER A 441 -11.70 -14.21 -3.10
N MET A 442 -11.16 -15.28 -3.67
CA MET A 442 -11.20 -15.52 -5.12
C MET A 442 -12.24 -16.55 -5.53
N GLU A 443 -12.85 -17.25 -4.56
CA GLU A 443 -13.83 -18.30 -4.79
C GLU A 443 -15.24 -17.88 -4.38
N MET A 444 -15.38 -17.11 -3.29
CA MET A 444 -16.67 -16.74 -2.70
C MET A 444 -16.91 -15.25 -2.75
N SER A 445 -18.17 -14.84 -2.94
CA SER A 445 -18.59 -13.46 -2.85
C SER A 445 -18.59 -12.96 -1.40
N LYS A 446 -18.47 -11.64 -1.22
CA LYS A 446 -18.52 -10.99 0.10
C LYS A 446 -19.80 -11.30 0.87
N TYR A 447 -20.93 -11.37 0.18
CA TYR A 447 -22.22 -11.69 0.82
C TYR A 447 -22.28 -13.14 1.32
N GLU A 448 -21.68 -14.09 0.59
CA GLU A 448 -21.58 -15.47 1.04
C GLU A 448 -20.67 -15.62 2.25
N LEU A 449 -19.54 -14.92 2.29
CA LEU A 449 -18.64 -14.90 3.46
C LEU A 449 -19.33 -14.29 4.68
N MET A 450 -19.98 -13.13 4.52
CA MET A 450 -20.75 -12.51 5.60
C MET A 450 -21.86 -13.42 6.10
N ALA A 451 -22.58 -14.11 5.22
CA ALA A 451 -23.63 -15.04 5.61
C ALA A 451 -23.08 -16.28 6.34
N LYS A 452 -21.85 -16.74 6.03
CA LYS A 452 -21.16 -17.79 6.80
C LYS A 452 -20.83 -17.30 8.22
N SER A 453 -20.36 -16.06 8.36
CA SER A 453 -20.11 -15.46 9.67
C SER A 453 -21.40 -15.31 10.47
N ILE A 454 -22.45 -14.74 9.89
CA ILE A 454 -23.75 -14.62 10.54
C ILE A 454 -24.30 -16.00 10.92
N SER A 455 -24.21 -17.01 10.04
CA SER A 455 -24.58 -18.40 10.33
C SER A 455 -23.88 -18.93 11.57
N ARG A 456 -22.58 -18.71 11.72
CA ARG A 456 -21.78 -19.05 12.90
C ARG A 456 -22.29 -18.35 14.15
N TYR A 457 -22.56 -17.04 14.06
CA TYR A 457 -23.11 -16.30 15.20
C TYR A 457 -24.51 -16.78 15.59
N THR A 458 -25.38 -17.22 14.65
CA THR A 458 -26.66 -17.85 15.02
C THR A 458 -26.46 -19.10 15.85
N TYR A 459 -25.43 -19.91 15.52
CA TYR A 459 -25.11 -21.11 16.29
C TYR A 459 -24.49 -20.77 17.66
N ASN A 460 -23.66 -19.74 17.73
CA ASN A 460 -23.12 -19.27 19.03
C ASN A 460 -24.21 -18.79 19.99
N ILE A 461 -25.32 -18.24 19.46
CA ILE A 461 -26.44 -17.74 20.23
C ILE A 461 -27.40 -18.88 20.64
N ALA A 462 -27.83 -19.68 19.66
CA ALA A 462 -28.86 -20.69 19.86
C ALA A 462 -28.29 -22.08 20.21
N GLY A 463 -26.99 -22.32 19.93
CA GLY A 463 -26.38 -23.63 20.18
C GLY A 463 -27.15 -24.77 19.52
N ARG A 464 -27.52 -25.75 20.31
CA ARG A 464 -28.34 -26.94 19.91
C ARG A 464 -29.83 -26.75 20.10
N GLU A 465 -30.31 -25.53 20.39
CA GLU A 465 -31.72 -25.21 20.51
C GLU A 465 -32.47 -25.66 19.25
N LYS A 466 -33.56 -26.42 19.45
CA LYS A 466 -34.45 -26.89 18.40
C LYS A 466 -35.83 -26.28 18.54
N ASN A 467 -36.42 -25.93 17.42
CA ASN A 467 -37.79 -25.44 17.36
C ASN A 467 -38.76 -26.56 17.77
N ALA A 468 -39.62 -26.34 18.78
CA ALA A 468 -40.53 -27.30 19.32
C ALA A 468 -41.53 -27.85 18.26
N ASN A 469 -41.88 -27.07 17.25
CA ASN A 469 -42.88 -27.44 16.26
C ASN A 469 -42.36 -28.41 15.19
N ASN A 470 -41.09 -28.35 14.84
CA ASN A 470 -40.53 -29.10 13.71
C ASN A 470 -39.22 -29.81 13.99
N ASN A 471 -38.74 -29.79 15.23
CA ASN A 471 -37.48 -30.37 15.69
C ASN A 471 -36.22 -29.93 14.89
N GLN A 472 -36.29 -28.80 14.17
CA GLN A 472 -35.16 -28.21 13.44
C GLN A 472 -34.35 -27.27 14.34
N TYR A 473 -33.05 -27.13 14.09
CA TYR A 473 -32.24 -26.17 14.80
C TYR A 473 -32.78 -24.73 14.61
N VAL A 474 -32.76 -23.96 15.69
CA VAL A 474 -33.07 -22.53 15.67
C VAL A 474 -31.94 -21.75 14.96
N ALA A 475 -30.68 -22.19 15.13
CA ALA A 475 -29.54 -21.67 14.33
C ALA A 475 -29.76 -21.89 12.85
N ARG A 476 -29.23 -20.96 12.02
CA ARG A 476 -29.43 -20.94 10.57
C ARG A 476 -28.13 -21.21 9.83
N ASP A 477 -28.17 -22.09 8.84
CA ASP A 477 -27.07 -22.31 7.91
C ASP A 477 -26.94 -21.14 6.90
N THR A 478 -25.82 -21.08 6.18
CA THR A 478 -25.50 -20.00 5.25
C THR A 478 -26.61 -19.72 4.22
N LEU A 479 -27.17 -20.78 3.62
CA LEU A 479 -28.24 -20.64 2.63
C LEU A 479 -29.56 -20.18 3.26
N GLN A 480 -29.78 -20.53 4.51
CA GLN A 480 -30.95 -20.08 5.27
C GLN A 480 -30.84 -18.59 5.64
N VAL A 481 -29.63 -18.10 5.94
CA VAL A 481 -29.37 -16.67 6.17
C VAL A 481 -29.56 -15.85 4.89
N LEU A 482 -29.08 -16.33 3.75
CA LEU A 482 -29.15 -15.61 2.45
C LEU A 482 -30.56 -15.61 1.83
N ASN A 483 -31.46 -16.53 2.24
CA ASN A 483 -32.71 -16.75 1.54
C ASN A 483 -33.88 -15.97 2.15
N ASN A 484 -34.18 -14.81 1.57
CA ASN A 484 -35.28 -13.94 2.03
C ASN A 484 -36.67 -14.58 1.93
N LYS A 485 -36.89 -15.51 0.97
CA LYS A 485 -38.17 -16.22 0.83
C LYS A 485 -38.39 -17.16 2.03
N ARG A 486 -37.33 -17.81 2.52
CA ARG A 486 -37.39 -18.65 3.71
C ARG A 486 -37.55 -17.82 4.99
N TYR A 487 -36.86 -16.66 5.07
CA TYR A 487 -36.91 -15.74 6.20
C TYR A 487 -38.34 -15.33 6.59
N LYS A 488 -39.21 -15.13 5.59
CA LYS A 488 -40.62 -14.76 5.83
C LYS A 488 -41.36 -15.79 6.67
N ASN A 489 -40.98 -17.07 6.58
CA ASN A 489 -41.63 -18.23 7.25
C ASN A 489 -40.94 -18.61 8.56
N TYR A 490 -39.92 -17.90 9.00
CA TYR A 490 -39.25 -18.19 10.26
C TYR A 490 -40.12 -17.74 11.46
N SER A 491 -40.04 -18.52 12.54
CA SER A 491 -40.63 -18.16 13.82
C SER A 491 -40.02 -16.87 14.38
N SER A 492 -40.69 -16.26 15.37
CA SER A 492 -40.17 -15.08 16.05
C SER A 492 -38.78 -15.32 16.65
N ARG A 493 -38.59 -16.49 17.29
CA ARG A 493 -37.30 -16.87 17.88
C ARG A 493 -36.19 -17.03 16.86
N GLU A 494 -36.46 -17.61 15.69
CA GLU A 494 -35.49 -17.75 14.60
C GLU A 494 -35.10 -16.39 14.03
N LYS A 495 -36.05 -15.48 13.90
CA LYS A 495 -35.80 -14.09 13.45
C LYS A 495 -34.98 -13.28 14.47
N GLU A 496 -35.31 -13.43 15.74
CA GLU A 496 -34.55 -12.84 16.85
C GLU A 496 -33.11 -13.30 16.85
N VAL A 497 -32.83 -14.60 16.74
CA VAL A 497 -31.49 -15.18 16.70
C VAL A 497 -30.69 -14.64 15.49
N ILE A 498 -31.33 -14.45 14.33
CA ILE A 498 -30.66 -13.85 13.15
C ILE A 498 -30.33 -12.37 13.41
N ALA A 499 -31.28 -11.61 13.99
CA ALA A 499 -31.05 -10.19 14.31
C ALA A 499 -29.89 -10.03 15.31
N ASP A 500 -29.91 -10.80 16.41
CA ASP A 500 -28.84 -10.78 17.40
C ASP A 500 -27.48 -11.20 16.78
N ALA A 501 -27.50 -12.16 15.84
CA ALA A 501 -26.30 -12.60 15.13
C ALA A 501 -25.73 -11.49 14.24
N ILE A 502 -26.58 -10.73 13.55
CA ILE A 502 -26.19 -9.58 12.74
C ILE A 502 -25.60 -8.48 13.64
N ASP A 503 -26.24 -8.19 14.77
CA ASP A 503 -25.77 -7.17 15.72
C ASP A 503 -24.42 -7.55 16.33
N ARG A 504 -24.22 -8.81 16.72
CA ARG A 504 -22.92 -9.30 17.20
C ARG A 504 -21.85 -9.26 16.12
N TYR A 505 -22.17 -9.70 14.89
CA TYR A 505 -21.24 -9.63 13.76
C TYR A 505 -20.83 -8.20 13.43
N SER A 506 -21.77 -7.24 13.56
CA SER A 506 -21.50 -5.83 13.27
C SER A 506 -20.35 -5.25 14.10
N GLN A 507 -20.11 -5.78 15.30
CA GLN A 507 -19.01 -5.35 16.18
C GLN A 507 -17.63 -5.70 15.59
N ALA A 508 -17.53 -6.81 14.87
CA ALA A 508 -16.29 -7.23 14.19
C ALA A 508 -16.22 -6.73 12.75
N ALA A 509 -17.35 -6.61 12.07
CA ALA A 509 -17.43 -6.34 10.63
C ALA A 509 -16.74 -5.03 10.19
N GLY A 510 -16.69 -4.02 11.08
CA GLY A 510 -15.99 -2.75 10.82
C GLY A 510 -14.48 -2.88 10.61
N ASN A 511 -13.88 -3.97 11.11
CA ASN A 511 -12.45 -4.26 11.00
C ASN A 511 -12.14 -5.33 9.94
N ILE A 512 -13.13 -5.79 9.14
CA ILE A 512 -12.94 -6.78 8.08
C ILE A 512 -13.16 -6.13 6.71
N TYR A 513 -12.13 -6.15 5.88
CA TYR A 513 -12.13 -5.60 4.52
C TYR A 513 -12.07 -6.76 3.53
N ILE A 514 -13.17 -7.02 2.83
CA ILE A 514 -13.28 -8.15 1.89
C ILE A 514 -13.03 -7.66 0.47
N TYR A 515 -12.02 -8.26 -0.18
CA TYR A 515 -11.68 -8.07 -1.58
C TYR A 515 -12.09 -9.30 -2.38
N GLU A 516 -12.91 -9.14 -3.41
CA GLU A 516 -13.31 -10.22 -4.32
C GLU A 516 -12.26 -10.43 -5.41
N GLY A 517 -12.19 -11.60 -6.00
CA GLY A 517 -11.11 -12.09 -6.87
C GLY A 517 -10.82 -11.32 -8.16
N ARG A 518 -11.42 -10.14 -8.33
CA ARG A 518 -11.12 -9.19 -9.41
C ARG A 518 -11.02 -7.78 -8.87
N ILE A 519 -10.01 -7.05 -9.31
CA ILE A 519 -9.91 -5.61 -9.12
C ILE A 519 -10.04 -4.99 -10.50
N GLY A 520 -11.14 -4.23 -10.73
CA GLY A 520 -11.48 -3.78 -12.07
C GLY A 520 -11.67 -4.95 -13.04
N ASP A 521 -10.99 -4.90 -14.16
CA ASP A 521 -11.12 -5.92 -15.24
C ASP A 521 -10.10 -7.06 -15.15
N HIS A 522 -9.15 -7.03 -14.23
CA HIS A 522 -8.12 -8.06 -14.09
C HIS A 522 -8.31 -8.95 -12.86
N ARG A 523 -7.72 -10.15 -12.93
CA ARG A 523 -7.69 -11.09 -11.80
C ARG A 523 -6.68 -10.58 -10.75
N LEU A 524 -6.98 -10.84 -9.49
CA LEU A 524 -6.15 -10.43 -8.36
C LEU A 524 -4.72 -10.98 -8.48
N THR A 525 -3.74 -10.09 -8.33
CA THR A 525 -2.30 -10.39 -8.30
C THR A 525 -1.74 -10.16 -6.90
N THR A 526 -0.50 -10.58 -6.66
CA THR A 526 0.23 -10.26 -5.42
C THR A 526 0.55 -8.78 -5.29
N ASP A 527 0.72 -8.07 -6.41
CA ASP A 527 0.89 -6.60 -6.42
C ASP A 527 -0.36 -5.89 -5.92
N ASP A 528 -1.56 -6.35 -6.33
CA ASP A 528 -2.83 -5.80 -5.83
C ASP A 528 -2.96 -6.00 -4.32
N ILE A 529 -2.56 -7.17 -3.79
CA ILE A 529 -2.54 -7.45 -2.35
C ILE A 529 -1.58 -6.49 -1.65
N SER A 530 -0.37 -6.33 -2.17
CA SER A 530 0.64 -5.41 -1.63
C SER A 530 0.13 -3.97 -1.60
N GLN A 531 -0.49 -3.51 -2.69
CA GLN A 531 -1.07 -2.18 -2.80
C GLN A 531 -2.25 -1.97 -1.84
N ALA A 532 -3.11 -2.98 -1.66
CA ALA A 532 -4.21 -2.91 -0.71
C ALA A 532 -3.70 -2.78 0.73
N VAL A 533 -2.66 -3.54 1.11
CA VAL A 533 -2.00 -3.44 2.42
C VAL A 533 -1.39 -2.05 2.63
N ASP A 534 -0.65 -1.53 1.65
CA ASP A 534 -0.06 -0.19 1.70
C ASP A 534 -1.15 0.88 1.85
N THR A 535 -2.18 0.81 1.03
CA THR A 535 -3.32 1.74 1.07
C THR A 535 -4.03 1.69 2.42
N HIS A 536 -4.24 0.49 2.97
CA HIS A 536 -4.85 0.30 4.28
C HIS A 536 -3.98 0.94 5.38
N TYR A 537 -2.68 0.63 5.40
CA TYR A 537 -1.74 1.20 6.37
C TYR A 537 -1.69 2.73 6.29
N ARG A 538 -1.65 3.29 5.08
CA ARG A 538 -1.66 4.75 4.87
C ARG A 538 -2.93 5.40 5.42
N LYS A 539 -4.10 4.78 5.23
CA LYS A 539 -5.39 5.33 5.67
C LYS A 539 -5.63 5.20 7.17
N THR A 540 -5.26 4.07 7.75
CA THR A 540 -5.63 3.73 9.15
C THR A 540 -4.47 3.86 10.12
N GLY A 541 -3.23 3.76 9.65
CA GLY A 541 -2.03 3.64 10.49
C GLY A 541 -1.89 2.28 11.17
N LYS A 542 -2.77 1.31 10.88
CA LYS A 542 -2.77 -0.02 11.47
C LYS A 542 -2.17 -1.04 10.52
N GLN A 543 -1.42 -1.98 11.07
CA GLN A 543 -0.94 -3.16 10.38
C GLN A 543 -2.05 -4.22 10.38
N PRO A 544 -2.56 -4.67 9.21
CA PRO A 544 -3.63 -5.66 9.15
C PRO A 544 -3.09 -7.09 9.18
N VAL A 545 -3.95 -8.05 9.53
CA VAL A 545 -3.77 -9.46 9.14
C VAL A 545 -4.27 -9.64 7.72
N VAL A 546 -3.49 -10.31 6.87
CA VAL A 546 -3.88 -10.61 5.48
C VAL A 546 -4.31 -12.07 5.38
N ILE A 547 -5.47 -12.33 4.80
CA ILE A 547 -5.96 -13.69 4.50
C ILE A 547 -6.23 -13.81 3.01
N VAL A 548 -5.67 -14.87 2.37
CA VAL A 548 -5.79 -15.11 0.93
C VAL A 548 -6.44 -16.47 0.67
N ASP A 549 -7.63 -16.49 0.09
CA ASP A 549 -8.40 -17.70 -0.22
C ASP A 549 -8.66 -17.80 -1.73
N TYR A 550 -7.86 -18.57 -2.46
CA TYR A 550 -6.73 -19.40 -2.12
C TYR A 550 -5.53 -19.17 -3.07
N LEU A 551 -4.36 -19.60 -2.64
CA LEU A 551 -3.05 -19.36 -3.26
C LEU A 551 -2.99 -19.67 -4.77
N GLN A 552 -3.55 -20.82 -5.21
CA GLN A 552 -3.42 -21.29 -6.59
C GLN A 552 -4.29 -20.53 -7.61
N ILE A 553 -5.18 -19.62 -7.16
CA ILE A 553 -6.00 -18.79 -8.06
C ILE A 553 -5.43 -17.40 -8.26
N ILE A 554 -4.47 -16.97 -7.44
CA ILE A 554 -3.78 -15.68 -7.65
C ILE A 554 -3.24 -15.66 -9.07
N ALA A 555 -3.48 -14.57 -9.80
CA ALA A 555 -2.99 -14.43 -11.15
C ALA A 555 -1.45 -14.44 -11.20
N PRO A 556 -0.83 -15.09 -12.20
CA PRO A 556 0.61 -15.06 -12.35
C PRO A 556 1.10 -13.65 -12.68
N ILE A 557 2.28 -13.31 -12.19
CA ILE A 557 2.97 -12.04 -12.52
C ILE A 557 3.30 -12.00 -14.02
N ASP A 558 3.67 -13.14 -14.60
CA ASP A 558 3.90 -13.30 -16.04
C ASP A 558 2.98 -14.40 -16.59
N VAL A 559 2.24 -14.06 -17.65
CA VAL A 559 1.28 -14.97 -18.32
C VAL A 559 1.92 -16.20 -18.96
N HIS A 560 3.24 -16.21 -19.12
CA HIS A 560 3.99 -17.35 -19.66
C HIS A 560 4.42 -18.37 -18.60
N MET A 561 4.18 -18.10 -17.32
CA MET A 561 4.48 -19.04 -16.24
C MET A 561 3.56 -20.25 -16.27
N THR A 562 4.11 -21.43 -15.98
CA THR A 562 3.31 -22.61 -15.67
C THR A 562 2.61 -22.42 -14.30
N ASP A 563 1.51 -23.16 -14.04
CA ASP A 563 0.77 -23.10 -12.79
C ASP A 563 1.69 -23.31 -11.56
N LYS A 564 2.67 -24.21 -11.67
CA LYS A 564 3.66 -24.43 -10.63
C LYS A 564 4.57 -23.21 -10.41
N GLN A 565 5.13 -22.64 -11.48
CA GLN A 565 5.98 -21.45 -11.42
C GLN A 565 5.20 -20.25 -10.88
N ALA A 566 3.95 -20.08 -11.29
CA ALA A 566 3.07 -19.03 -10.78
C ALA A 566 2.81 -19.20 -9.27
N THR A 567 2.51 -20.43 -8.84
CA THR A 567 2.30 -20.72 -7.41
C THR A 567 3.56 -20.47 -6.61
N ASP A 568 4.73 -20.91 -7.09
CA ASP A 568 6.02 -20.70 -6.42
C ASP A 568 6.33 -19.19 -6.30
N ALA A 569 6.15 -18.42 -7.37
CA ALA A 569 6.33 -16.96 -7.36
C ALA A 569 5.37 -16.27 -6.39
N ASN A 570 4.08 -16.62 -6.43
CA ASN A 570 3.08 -16.05 -5.54
C ASN A 570 3.41 -16.31 -4.05
N VAL A 571 3.92 -17.51 -3.72
CA VAL A 571 4.37 -17.84 -2.35
C VAL A 571 5.52 -16.94 -1.92
N PHE A 572 6.51 -16.72 -2.77
CA PHE A 572 7.64 -15.81 -2.47
C PHE A 572 7.16 -14.37 -2.29
N GLU A 573 6.29 -13.88 -3.16
CA GLU A 573 5.74 -12.53 -3.07
C GLU A 573 4.90 -12.33 -1.80
N LEU A 574 4.04 -13.28 -1.43
CA LEU A 574 3.28 -13.22 -0.18
C LEU A 574 4.21 -13.21 1.04
N LYS A 575 5.33 -13.96 0.99
CA LYS A 575 6.35 -13.90 2.03
C LYS A 575 7.02 -12.53 2.09
N GLU A 576 7.33 -11.93 0.95
CA GLU A 576 7.89 -10.58 0.90
C GLU A 576 6.89 -9.53 1.40
N ILE A 577 5.59 -9.65 1.08
CA ILE A 577 4.54 -8.78 1.65
C ILE A 577 4.54 -8.86 3.17
N SER A 578 4.54 -10.08 3.72
CA SER A 578 4.60 -10.28 5.17
C SER A 578 5.81 -9.59 5.80
N ARG A 579 7.01 -9.78 5.23
CA ARG A 579 8.25 -9.16 5.70
C ARG A 579 8.24 -7.65 5.52
N ASN A 580 7.71 -7.20 4.37
CA ASN A 580 7.73 -5.79 3.98
C ASN A 580 6.85 -4.92 4.87
N PHE A 581 5.73 -5.46 5.31
CA PHE A 581 4.79 -4.74 6.16
C PHE A 581 4.83 -5.18 7.62
N ASP A 582 5.67 -6.19 7.95
CA ASP A 582 5.78 -6.77 9.29
C ASP A 582 4.42 -7.25 9.81
N ILE A 583 3.73 -8.06 9.01
CA ILE A 583 2.36 -8.53 9.25
C ILE A 583 2.22 -10.04 9.06
N PRO A 584 1.25 -10.70 9.72
CA PRO A 584 0.87 -12.06 9.39
C PRO A 584 0.14 -12.11 8.05
N VAL A 585 0.56 -13.04 7.18
CA VAL A 585 -0.12 -13.38 5.93
C VAL A 585 -0.53 -14.85 6.00
N ILE A 586 -1.84 -15.12 5.99
CA ILE A 586 -2.41 -16.46 5.98
C ILE A 586 -2.87 -16.78 4.57
N ALA A 587 -2.26 -17.77 3.93
CA ALA A 587 -2.64 -18.24 2.61
C ALA A 587 -3.27 -19.64 2.69
N ILE A 588 -4.44 -19.82 2.08
CA ILE A 588 -5.08 -21.13 1.95
C ILE A 588 -4.47 -21.88 0.76
N SER A 589 -4.18 -23.16 0.94
CA SER A 589 -3.70 -24.06 -0.11
C SER A 589 -4.54 -25.33 -0.20
N SER A 590 -4.71 -25.86 -1.40
CA SER A 590 -5.39 -27.12 -1.61
C SER A 590 -4.42 -28.29 -1.61
N PHE A 591 -4.84 -29.45 -1.10
CA PHE A 591 -4.06 -30.68 -1.15
C PHE A 591 -4.16 -31.40 -2.50
N ASN A 592 -3.15 -32.21 -2.82
CA ASN A 592 -3.17 -33.16 -3.92
C ASN A 592 -4.29 -34.19 -3.70
N ARG A 593 -5.00 -34.57 -4.78
CA ARG A 593 -6.11 -35.52 -4.69
C ARG A 593 -5.68 -36.90 -4.19
N GLU A 594 -4.46 -37.29 -4.46
CA GLU A 594 -3.88 -38.57 -4.00
C GLU A 594 -3.78 -38.64 -2.48
N ASN A 595 -3.60 -37.50 -1.82
CA ASN A 595 -3.44 -37.41 -0.37
C ASN A 595 -4.78 -37.32 0.41
N TYR A 596 -5.94 -37.45 -0.26
CA TYR A 596 -7.24 -37.32 0.42
C TYR A 596 -7.53 -38.44 1.43
N LYS A 597 -6.86 -39.57 1.31
CA LYS A 597 -6.99 -40.72 2.20
C LYS A 597 -5.78 -40.96 3.09
N GLU A 598 -4.79 -40.08 2.99
CA GLU A 598 -3.55 -40.15 3.74
C GLU A 598 -3.55 -39.13 4.88
N PRO A 599 -2.82 -39.39 5.98
CA PRO A 599 -2.57 -38.38 7.00
C PRO A 599 -1.91 -37.15 6.37
N VAL A 600 -2.29 -36.00 6.87
CA VAL A 600 -1.71 -34.75 6.39
C VAL A 600 -0.23 -34.67 6.68
N SER A 601 0.56 -34.32 5.66
CA SER A 601 2.01 -34.16 5.71
C SER A 601 2.43 -32.96 4.84
N MET A 602 3.70 -32.60 4.88
CA MET A 602 4.26 -31.53 4.01
C MET A 602 4.05 -31.87 2.51
N SER A 603 4.21 -33.14 2.15
CA SER A 603 3.99 -33.60 0.77
C SER A 603 2.54 -33.56 0.28
N SER A 604 1.57 -33.33 1.21
CA SER A 604 0.16 -33.19 0.85
C SER A 604 -0.15 -31.90 0.09
N PHE A 605 0.71 -30.88 0.18
CA PHE A 605 0.50 -29.58 -0.46
C PHE A 605 0.73 -29.67 -1.97
N LYS A 606 -0.22 -29.16 -2.73
CA LYS A 606 -0.23 -29.23 -4.19
C LYS A 606 0.93 -28.40 -4.78
N GLU A 607 1.71 -29.04 -5.61
CA GLU A 607 2.65 -28.47 -6.61
C GLU A 607 3.87 -27.72 -6.13
N SER A 608 4.08 -27.41 -4.82
CA SER A 608 5.20 -26.55 -4.55
C SER A 608 6.06 -26.91 -3.35
N GLY A 609 7.34 -27.21 -3.62
CA GLY A 609 8.39 -27.11 -2.64
C GLY A 609 8.48 -25.69 -2.04
N ALA A 610 8.05 -24.63 -2.79
CA ALA A 610 8.06 -23.27 -2.30
C ALA A 610 7.16 -23.06 -1.08
N VAL A 611 5.99 -23.71 -1.02
CA VAL A 611 5.10 -23.68 0.15
C VAL A 611 5.83 -24.23 1.38
N GLU A 612 6.49 -25.37 1.22
CA GLU A 612 7.23 -26.00 2.32
C GLU A 612 8.41 -25.14 2.77
N TYR A 613 9.24 -24.65 1.85
CA TYR A 613 10.46 -23.91 2.18
C TYR A 613 10.19 -22.47 2.66
N SER A 614 9.23 -21.76 2.06
CA SER A 614 9.03 -20.33 2.29
C SER A 614 8.08 -20.01 3.42
N SER A 615 7.11 -20.89 3.76
CA SER A 615 6.24 -20.67 4.90
C SER A 615 7.03 -20.66 6.22
N ASP A 616 6.61 -19.82 7.16
CA ASP A 616 7.12 -19.83 8.54
C ASP A 616 6.36 -20.84 9.37
N ILE A 617 5.04 -20.92 9.13
CA ILE A 617 4.15 -21.89 9.76
C ILE A 617 3.36 -22.61 8.66
N LEU A 618 3.26 -23.93 8.78
CA LEU A 618 2.52 -24.77 7.87
C LEU A 618 1.49 -25.58 8.65
N PHE A 619 0.22 -25.26 8.43
CA PHE A 619 -0.90 -25.95 9.04
C PHE A 619 -1.61 -26.88 8.06
N GLY A 620 -2.07 -28.03 8.57
CA GLY A 620 -2.91 -28.94 7.83
C GLY A 620 -4.12 -29.38 8.64
N LEU A 621 -5.32 -29.31 8.04
CA LEU A 621 -6.54 -29.86 8.64
C LEU A 621 -6.76 -31.28 8.14
N GLN A 622 -7.09 -32.18 9.06
CA GLN A 622 -7.50 -33.55 8.76
C GLN A 622 -8.65 -33.98 9.67
N TYR A 623 -9.35 -35.07 9.31
CA TYR A 623 -10.25 -35.74 10.26
C TYR A 623 -9.41 -36.38 11.35
N LYS A 624 -9.87 -36.31 12.59
CA LYS A 624 -9.28 -37.07 13.71
C LYS A 624 -9.32 -38.56 13.40
N GLY A 625 -8.23 -39.27 13.65
CA GLY A 625 -8.11 -40.68 13.35
C GLY A 625 -7.61 -41.02 11.95
N MET A 626 -7.07 -40.05 11.21
CA MET A 626 -6.41 -40.31 9.93
C MET A 626 -4.97 -40.84 10.07
N ASP A 627 -4.34 -40.65 11.23
CA ASP A 627 -2.95 -41.00 11.46
C ASP A 627 -2.67 -42.50 11.27
N TYR A 628 -1.41 -42.82 10.91
CA TYR A 628 -0.95 -44.17 10.82
C TYR A 628 -0.89 -44.84 12.21
N ASP A 629 -1.46 -46.06 12.31
CA ASP A 629 -1.16 -46.98 13.41
C ASP A 629 -0.03 -47.92 12.88
N PRO A 630 1.15 -47.91 13.52
CA PRO A 630 2.26 -48.78 13.10
C PRO A 630 1.93 -50.28 13.11
N GLN A 631 0.90 -50.71 13.86
CA GLN A 631 0.48 -52.11 13.97
C GLN A 631 -0.66 -52.47 13.01
N GLU A 632 -1.22 -51.48 12.29
CA GLU A 632 -2.37 -51.69 11.40
C GLU A 632 -1.92 -52.14 10.00
N LYS A 633 -2.56 -53.18 9.46
CA LYS A 633 -2.36 -53.59 8.05
C LYS A 633 -3.03 -52.65 7.08
N ASP A 634 -2.51 -52.49 5.89
CA ASP A 634 -3.03 -51.58 4.84
C ASP A 634 -4.53 -51.84 4.52
N GLN A 635 -4.96 -53.10 4.54
CA GLN A 635 -6.37 -53.43 4.30
C GLN A 635 -7.28 -52.94 5.42
N ASP A 636 -6.86 -53.12 6.67
CA ASP A 636 -7.62 -52.70 7.86
C ASP A 636 -7.65 -51.18 7.93
N ARG A 637 -6.53 -50.53 7.65
CA ARG A 637 -6.44 -49.08 7.51
C ARG A 637 -7.39 -48.53 6.45
N SER A 638 -7.40 -49.11 5.26
CA SER A 638 -8.29 -48.71 4.17
C SER A 638 -9.76 -48.83 4.56
N LYS A 639 -10.12 -49.88 5.34
CA LYS A 639 -11.47 -50.09 5.87
C LYS A 639 -11.81 -49.05 6.93
N ARG A 640 -10.89 -48.78 7.86
CA ARG A 640 -11.06 -47.78 8.94
C ARG A 640 -11.25 -46.39 8.33
N ILE A 641 -10.40 -45.94 7.41
CA ILE A 641 -10.51 -44.63 6.76
C ILE A 641 -11.82 -44.49 5.98
N ARG A 642 -12.26 -45.54 5.29
CA ARG A 642 -13.54 -45.54 4.59
C ARG A 642 -14.72 -45.41 5.56
N GLY A 643 -14.69 -46.14 6.70
CA GLY A 643 -15.68 -46.04 7.74
C GLY A 643 -15.70 -44.64 8.40
N LEU A 644 -14.52 -44.06 8.67
CA LEU A 644 -14.37 -42.71 9.21
C LEU A 644 -15.02 -41.66 8.30
N MET A 645 -14.74 -41.74 6.99
CA MET A 645 -15.31 -40.80 5.99
C MET A 645 -16.82 -40.94 5.90
N GLN A 646 -17.35 -42.18 5.93
CA GLN A 646 -18.80 -42.44 5.89
C GLN A 646 -19.49 -41.89 7.15
N THR A 647 -18.93 -42.14 8.34
CA THR A 647 -19.44 -41.60 9.59
C THR A 647 -19.46 -40.06 9.60
N ASN A 648 -18.36 -39.43 9.20
CA ASN A 648 -18.30 -37.97 9.14
C ASN A 648 -19.24 -37.38 8.07
N TYR A 649 -19.45 -38.08 6.94
CA TYR A 649 -20.46 -37.66 5.96
C TYR A 649 -21.88 -37.69 6.56
N GLN A 650 -22.23 -38.76 7.32
CA GLN A 650 -23.53 -38.85 7.98
C GLN A 650 -23.70 -37.76 9.05
N LYS A 651 -22.70 -37.55 9.90
CA LYS A 651 -22.71 -36.46 10.91
C LYS A 651 -22.93 -35.09 10.28
N LYS A 652 -22.25 -34.80 9.15
CA LYS A 652 -22.44 -33.53 8.39
C LYS A 652 -23.89 -33.36 7.91
N LYS A 653 -24.49 -34.45 7.41
CA LYS A 653 -25.89 -34.46 6.95
C LYS A 653 -26.86 -34.22 8.08
N ASP A 654 -26.57 -34.78 9.25
CA ASP A 654 -27.39 -34.65 10.45
C ASP A 654 -27.12 -33.36 11.23
N LYS A 655 -26.25 -32.47 10.70
CA LYS A 655 -25.80 -31.22 11.32
C LYS A 655 -25.12 -31.43 12.70
N GLU A 656 -24.48 -32.56 12.85
CA GLU A 656 -23.74 -32.91 14.06
C GLU A 656 -22.28 -32.51 13.99
N PRO A 657 -21.61 -32.29 15.14
CA PRO A 657 -20.20 -32.03 15.20
C PRO A 657 -19.37 -33.18 14.64
N ILE A 658 -18.33 -32.85 13.91
CA ILE A 658 -17.27 -33.76 13.50
C ILE A 658 -15.97 -33.40 14.20
N GLU A 659 -15.13 -34.40 14.45
CA GLU A 659 -13.82 -34.20 15.06
C GLU A 659 -12.76 -34.05 13.96
N ILE A 660 -12.01 -32.95 14.04
CA ILE A 660 -10.90 -32.68 13.16
C ILE A 660 -9.65 -32.34 13.98
N GLU A 661 -8.52 -32.32 13.32
CA GLU A 661 -7.24 -31.94 13.90
C GLU A 661 -6.59 -30.85 13.05
N LEU A 662 -6.10 -29.81 13.71
CA LEU A 662 -5.18 -28.84 13.13
C LEU A 662 -3.76 -29.29 13.47
N LYS A 663 -3.01 -29.72 12.46
CA LYS A 663 -1.62 -30.12 12.60
C LYS A 663 -0.70 -29.01 12.20
N CYS A 664 0.20 -28.61 13.07
CA CYS A 664 1.33 -27.77 12.75
C CYS A 664 2.47 -28.66 12.24
N LEU A 665 2.61 -28.67 10.91
CA LEU A 665 3.62 -29.49 10.22
C LEU A 665 5.00 -28.82 10.19
N LYS A 666 5.01 -27.50 10.26
CA LYS A 666 6.21 -26.67 10.35
C LYS A 666 5.93 -25.46 11.23
N ASN A 667 6.86 -25.16 12.12
CA ASN A 667 6.88 -23.91 12.88
C ASN A 667 8.35 -23.44 12.97
N ARG A 668 8.70 -22.38 12.28
CA ARG A 668 10.09 -21.89 12.22
C ARG A 668 10.59 -21.40 13.57
N ASN A 669 9.71 -20.82 14.38
CA ASN A 669 10.06 -20.18 15.65
C ASN A 669 9.60 -21.00 16.87
N GLY A 670 9.10 -22.22 16.67
CA GLY A 670 8.58 -23.05 17.73
C GLY A 670 8.64 -24.55 17.39
N TYR A 671 7.78 -25.32 18.01
CA TYR A 671 7.69 -26.77 17.79
C TYR A 671 6.40 -27.14 17.02
N GLN A 672 6.40 -28.37 16.48
CA GLN A 672 5.22 -28.94 15.83
C GLN A 672 4.23 -29.43 16.88
N PHE A 673 2.93 -29.26 16.61
CA PHE A 673 1.89 -29.65 17.53
C PHE A 673 0.62 -30.05 16.78
N THR A 674 -0.32 -30.68 17.48
CA THR A 674 -1.65 -31.00 16.98
C THR A 674 -2.69 -30.49 17.97
N ILE A 675 -3.71 -29.82 17.46
CA ILE A 675 -4.84 -29.33 18.27
C ILE A 675 -6.12 -30.00 17.76
N PRO A 676 -6.86 -30.72 18.62
CA PRO A 676 -8.15 -31.26 18.25
C PRO A 676 -9.22 -30.16 18.27
N PHE A 677 -10.10 -30.21 17.27
CA PHE A 677 -11.26 -29.32 17.14
C PHE A 677 -12.54 -30.09 16.92
N TYR A 678 -13.63 -29.58 17.46
CA TYR A 678 -14.95 -29.84 16.92
C TYR A 678 -15.28 -28.87 15.81
N MET A 679 -15.80 -29.39 14.70
CA MET A 679 -16.34 -28.57 13.60
C MET A 679 -17.83 -28.90 13.45
N VAL A 680 -18.67 -27.88 13.35
CA VAL A 680 -20.09 -28.00 12.98
C VAL A 680 -20.28 -27.41 11.58
N PRO A 681 -20.15 -28.22 10.52
CA PRO A 681 -20.07 -27.73 9.15
C PRO A 681 -21.31 -26.95 8.71
N ALA A 682 -22.49 -27.35 9.18
CA ALA A 682 -23.76 -26.69 8.84
C ALA A 682 -23.81 -25.22 9.27
N PHE A 683 -23.10 -24.88 10.34
CA PHE A 683 -23.11 -23.55 10.93
C PHE A 683 -21.76 -22.86 10.86
N ASN A 684 -20.81 -23.39 10.07
CA ASN A 684 -19.48 -22.79 9.87
C ASN A 684 -18.70 -22.54 11.19
N TYR A 685 -18.82 -23.43 12.15
CA TYR A 685 -18.32 -23.25 13.50
C TYR A 685 -17.21 -24.24 13.85
N PHE A 686 -16.13 -23.73 14.46
CA PHE A 686 -15.03 -24.50 15.01
C PHE A 686 -14.86 -24.17 16.50
N GLU A 687 -14.50 -25.16 17.30
CA GLU A 687 -14.23 -25.03 18.73
C GLU A 687 -13.06 -25.94 19.11
N GLU A 688 -12.09 -25.41 19.86
CA GLU A 688 -11.00 -26.21 20.43
C GLU A 688 -11.54 -27.22 21.46
N VAL A 689 -11.05 -28.45 21.40
CA VAL A 689 -11.36 -29.45 22.42
C VAL A 689 -10.51 -29.16 23.66
N GLN A 690 -11.16 -28.69 24.73
CA GLN A 690 -10.51 -28.51 26.02
C GLN A 690 -10.49 -29.83 26.78
N GLU A 691 -9.32 -30.32 27.12
CA GLU A 691 -9.19 -31.41 28.10
C GLU A 691 -9.41 -30.83 29.51
N LYS A 692 -10.63 -30.94 30.02
CA LYS A 692 -10.95 -30.72 31.43
C LYS A 692 -11.46 -32.01 32.04
N ASP A 693 -10.71 -32.53 32.97
CA ASP A 693 -11.11 -33.55 33.98
C ASP A 693 -11.99 -34.71 33.47
N GLY A 694 -11.62 -35.35 32.37
CA GLY A 694 -12.30 -36.55 31.88
C GLY A 694 -13.70 -36.35 31.28
N PHE A 695 -14.21 -35.11 31.21
CA PHE A 695 -15.49 -34.79 30.56
C PHE A 695 -15.29 -34.01 29.29
N VAL A 696 -15.74 -34.57 28.18
CA VAL A 696 -15.75 -33.90 26.85
C VAL A 696 -16.91 -32.90 26.83
N HIS A 697 -16.60 -31.62 26.85
CA HIS A 697 -17.60 -30.58 26.60
C HIS A 697 -17.95 -30.56 25.10
N TYR A 698 -19.22 -30.76 24.79
CA TYR A 698 -19.71 -30.67 23.40
C TYR A 698 -19.95 -29.21 23.00
N PRO A 699 -19.73 -28.85 21.67
CA PRO A 699 -19.94 -27.50 21.14
C PRO A 699 -21.32 -26.94 21.51
N GLY A 700 -21.36 -25.68 21.90
CA GLY A 700 -22.58 -24.93 22.20
C GLY A 700 -22.96 -24.88 23.68
N SER A 701 -22.09 -25.31 24.63
CA SER A 701 -22.34 -25.25 26.07
C SER A 701 -21.63 -24.12 26.82
N THR A 702 -20.78 -23.32 26.15
CA THR A 702 -20.13 -22.16 26.77
C THR A 702 -20.70 -20.85 26.21
N PRO A 703 -21.32 -20.02 27.08
CA PRO A 703 -21.76 -18.70 26.65
C PRO A 703 -20.56 -17.79 26.37
N PHE A 704 -20.61 -17.06 25.25
CA PHE A 704 -19.73 -15.94 24.89
C PHE A 704 -19.70 -14.82 25.97
N ASP A 705 -20.55 -14.92 27.00
CA ASP A 705 -20.68 -13.94 28.09
C ASP A 705 -19.46 -13.84 29.01
N LYS A 706 -18.47 -14.75 28.90
CA LYS A 706 -17.21 -14.63 29.66
C LYS A 706 -16.24 -13.60 29.09
N LEU A 707 -16.34 -13.29 27.82
CA LEU A 707 -15.49 -12.24 27.19
C LEU A 707 -15.89 -10.82 27.58
N LYS A 708 -17.10 -10.61 28.11
CA LYS A 708 -17.56 -9.27 28.56
C LYS A 708 -16.99 -8.82 29.91
N LYS A 709 -16.30 -9.68 30.65
CA LYS A 709 -15.80 -9.33 32.00
C LYS A 709 -14.37 -8.78 32.03
N ASP A 710 -13.59 -8.94 30.97
CA ASP A 710 -12.16 -8.60 30.98
C ASP A 710 -11.76 -7.50 29.98
N VAL A 711 -12.71 -6.82 29.35
CA VAL A 711 -12.43 -5.62 28.54
C VAL A 711 -12.86 -4.40 29.35
N PRO A 712 -11.93 -3.54 29.82
CA PRO A 712 -12.30 -2.27 30.42
C PRO A 712 -12.98 -1.41 29.35
N MET A 713 -14.18 -0.94 29.67
CA MET A 713 -14.81 0.12 28.87
C MET A 713 -14.00 1.41 29.06
N VAL A 714 -13.34 1.86 28.01
CA VAL A 714 -12.86 3.24 27.82
C VAL A 714 -13.56 3.83 26.63
#